data_7b38f2d57f9a05bffee7a14f966ad964
#
_entry.id   7b38f2d57f9a05bffee7a14f966ad964
#
_cell.length_a   1.000
_cell.length_b   1.000
_cell.length_c   1.000
_cell.angle_alpha   90.00
_cell.angle_beta   90.00
_cell.angle_gamma   90.00
#
_symmetry.space_group_name_H-M   'P 1'
#
loop_
_entity.id
_entity.type
_entity.pdbx_description
1 polymer ?
#
loop_
_entity_poly.entity_id
_entity_poly.type
_entity_poly.pdbx_seq_one_letter_code
_entity_poly.pdbx_strand_id
1 'polypeptide(L)'
;MFRQRGIAAARRYATTSAAAAGGGPQARASAPNYSLFKQRLDIARATVLENKPLTLAQKILYAHLHDVSSMTSAPVAGSTYLKLSPDRVAMQDASAQMAILQFMLSGMKQTAVPTSIHCDHLVEAYEGADKDVARSWQTSREIYEFLQAASQKYGIAFWKPGSGIIHQLVLENYAAPGTLMLGTDSHTPNAGGLGMLAIGVGGADAVDAMASIPWELKAPRVMGVRLQGKLHPWGSPKDVILALAGKLTVRGGTGFIVEYFGPGVASLSCTGMATICNMGAEIGATTSVFPYTPSMARYLRATQRASIADAADAQQAAYLSADEQVVQSPEKYYDEIVDIDLSSLEPGYNGPFTPDLYTPRSQMADTVNGEGWSDKVSAALIGSCTNSSYQDLSRAASLARQASKRGLRVAEGTEFLVSPGSEQIRATMERDGIQQAFESIGAKVLANACGPCIGQWNRDENPLVKNRETNSIVSSFNRNFRARNDGNPNTMNFLTSPEMVLGAALSGRLSFNPLVDTLTDSAGNEFKLDPPTGDELPRDGYALGRDEYRPLLDHQAEMEIPIALTSARLQTLEAFAPWDGQEFANTRVLVTVQGKCTTDHISAAGKWLKYKGHLENLSRNTLIGAANAAMEGQVNLVRNAVEGLEPAQGTIPDVALAYKTAGVPWLVIADYNYGEGSAREHAAMQPRFLGCNMVVARSFARIHETNLKKQGVLPLVFARPDEDYFIFAKDPHELVVSTLGVKDINEHNPVVSLLVERVRGGNVVGSYAIECRHTMSADQIGWFKAGSALNLIASQQAQ
;
A
#
# COMPACT_ATOMS: atom_id res chain seq x y z
N MET A 1 25.20 -20.05 30.75
CA MET A 1 25.69 -18.65 31.02
C MET A 1 25.77 -17.78 29.76
N PHE A 2 25.95 -18.30 28.56
CA PHE A 2 25.99 -17.50 27.33
C PHE A 2 24.60 -17.08 26.80
N ARG A 3 23.52 -17.85 27.05
CA ARG A 3 22.15 -17.49 26.60
C ARG A 3 21.55 -16.30 27.34
N GLN A 4 21.83 -16.13 28.62
CA GLN A 4 21.29 -14.96 29.38
C GLN A 4 21.97 -13.63 29.05
N ARG A 5 23.24 -13.64 28.57
CA ARG A 5 23.89 -12.41 28.11
C ARG A 5 23.40 -11.91 26.75
N GLY A 6 22.94 -12.81 25.86
CA GLY A 6 22.37 -12.44 24.57
C GLY A 6 21.00 -11.74 24.72
N ILE A 7 20.13 -12.21 25.60
CA ILE A 7 18.80 -11.62 25.85
C ILE A 7 18.94 -10.24 26.51
N ALA A 8 19.88 -10.05 27.42
CA ALA A 8 20.17 -8.76 28.06
C ALA A 8 20.77 -7.74 27.08
N ALA A 9 21.56 -8.18 26.10
CA ALA A 9 22.10 -7.33 25.03
C ALA A 9 20.99 -6.96 24.03
N ALA A 10 20.14 -7.90 23.60
CA ALA A 10 19.00 -7.64 22.74
C ALA A 10 18.00 -6.68 23.38
N ARG A 11 17.70 -6.83 24.67
CA ARG A 11 16.89 -5.86 25.43
C ARG A 11 17.54 -4.46 25.52
N ARG A 12 18.87 -4.37 25.65
CA ARG A 12 19.59 -3.07 25.63
C ARG A 12 19.59 -2.43 24.22
N TYR A 13 19.62 -3.21 23.16
CA TYR A 13 19.58 -2.68 21.79
C TYR A 13 18.17 -2.28 21.36
N ALA A 14 17.13 -3.03 21.74
CA ALA A 14 15.73 -2.66 21.52
C ALA A 14 15.35 -1.41 22.34
N THR A 15 15.79 -1.31 23.61
CA THR A 15 15.50 -0.15 24.46
C THR A 15 16.30 1.10 24.06
N THR A 16 17.49 0.99 23.45
CA THR A 16 18.24 2.17 23.00
C THR A 16 17.73 2.75 21.68
N SER A 17 17.14 1.97 20.78
CA SER A 17 16.50 2.53 19.59
C SER A 17 15.13 3.14 19.91
N ALA A 18 14.34 2.53 20.79
CA ALA A 18 13.07 3.08 21.26
C ALA A 18 13.25 4.27 22.24
N ALA A 19 14.29 4.22 23.11
CA ALA A 19 14.59 5.31 24.04
C ALA A 19 15.25 6.54 23.38
N ALA A 20 15.94 6.38 22.25
CA ALA A 20 16.48 7.50 21.49
C ALA A 20 15.44 8.17 20.57
N ALA A 21 14.37 7.45 20.18
CA ALA A 21 13.31 7.97 19.33
C ALA A 21 12.05 8.42 20.08
N GLY A 22 11.98 8.30 21.42
CA GLY A 22 10.85 8.66 22.28
C GLY A 22 9.53 8.30 21.60
N GLY A 23 9.04 7.06 21.73
CA GLY A 23 7.74 6.67 21.17
C GLY A 23 6.67 7.66 21.61
N GLY A 24 6.14 8.43 20.68
CA GLY A 24 5.13 9.45 20.96
C GLY A 24 4.86 10.33 19.74
N PRO A 25 3.81 11.14 19.77
CA PRO A 25 3.44 11.98 18.63
C PRO A 25 4.52 13.02 18.35
N GLN A 26 4.99 13.09 17.11
CA GLN A 26 5.96 14.07 16.65
C GLN A 26 5.37 14.88 15.51
N ALA A 27 5.44 16.21 15.64
CA ALA A 27 5.00 17.13 14.58
C ALA A 27 5.82 16.98 13.31
N ARG A 28 7.12 16.70 13.46
CA ARG A 28 8.07 16.44 12.36
C ARG A 28 9.10 15.42 12.80
N ALA A 29 9.74 14.74 11.83
CA ALA A 29 10.85 13.85 12.14
C ALA A 29 12.03 14.63 12.73
N SER A 30 12.72 14.02 13.67
CA SER A 30 14.05 14.42 14.12
C SER A 30 15.13 13.84 13.22
N ALA A 31 16.37 14.37 13.32
CA ALA A 31 17.50 13.81 12.60
C ALA A 31 17.73 12.34 12.98
N PRO A 32 17.85 11.43 12.00
CA PRO A 32 18.10 10.02 12.24
C PRO A 32 19.44 9.79 12.96
N ASN A 33 19.51 8.71 13.75
CA ASN A 33 20.76 8.32 14.36
C ASN A 33 21.65 7.54 13.38
N TYR A 34 22.24 8.26 12.43
CA TYR A 34 23.11 7.66 11.42
C TYR A 34 24.33 6.93 12.00
N SER A 35 24.83 7.35 13.17
CA SER A 35 25.93 6.64 13.85
C SER A 35 25.53 5.22 14.23
N LEU A 36 24.30 5.04 14.71
CA LEU A 36 23.75 3.72 15.04
C LEU A 36 23.52 2.88 13.77
N PHE A 37 22.96 3.46 12.71
CA PHE A 37 22.77 2.77 11.44
C PHE A 37 24.09 2.28 10.85
N LYS A 38 25.11 3.14 10.85
CA LYS A 38 26.44 2.78 10.41
C LYS A 38 27.06 1.68 11.26
N GLN A 39 26.99 1.77 12.58
CA GLN A 39 27.48 0.73 13.48
C GLN A 39 26.85 -0.63 13.20
N ARG A 40 25.50 -0.68 13.02
CA ARG A 40 24.79 -1.92 12.69
C ARG A 40 25.21 -2.47 11.33
N LEU A 41 25.35 -1.59 10.34
CA LEU A 41 25.81 -1.97 9.00
C LEU A 41 27.24 -2.51 9.03
N ASP A 42 28.15 -1.89 9.79
CA ASP A 42 29.53 -2.34 9.92
C ASP A 42 29.60 -3.73 10.60
N ILE A 43 28.75 -3.99 11.61
CA ILE A 43 28.61 -5.32 12.21
C ILE A 43 28.11 -6.33 11.17
N ALA A 44 27.05 -6.01 10.42
CA ALA A 44 26.53 -6.89 9.38
C ALA A 44 27.58 -7.20 8.31
N ARG A 45 28.34 -6.21 7.87
CA ARG A 45 29.43 -6.37 6.90
C ARG A 45 30.50 -7.33 7.41
N ALA A 46 30.92 -7.13 8.65
CA ALA A 46 32.01 -7.92 9.25
C ALA A 46 31.60 -9.38 9.57
N THR A 47 30.34 -9.61 9.91
CA THR A 47 29.87 -10.91 10.41
C THR A 47 29.23 -11.80 9.37
N VAL A 48 28.39 -11.21 8.49
CA VAL A 48 27.49 -11.97 7.61
C VAL A 48 27.73 -11.69 6.13
N LEU A 49 28.09 -10.43 5.79
CA LEU A 49 28.15 -9.98 4.38
C LEU A 49 29.55 -10.06 3.76
N GLU A 50 30.53 -10.58 4.47
CA GLU A 50 31.90 -10.78 3.97
C GLU A 50 32.51 -9.47 3.39
N ASN A 51 32.14 -8.31 3.91
CA ASN A 51 32.53 -6.99 3.44
C ASN A 51 32.26 -6.73 1.95
N LYS A 52 31.28 -7.40 1.35
CA LYS A 52 30.90 -7.15 -0.04
C LYS A 52 30.36 -5.72 -0.23
N PRO A 53 30.63 -5.08 -1.39
CA PRO A 53 29.99 -3.81 -1.74
C PRO A 53 28.47 -3.94 -1.78
N LEU A 54 27.79 -2.89 -1.32
CA LEU A 54 26.34 -2.87 -1.15
C LEU A 54 25.69 -1.76 -1.96
N THR A 55 24.53 -2.04 -2.52
CA THR A 55 23.61 -1.02 -3.05
C THR A 55 23.04 -0.18 -1.91
N LEU A 56 22.44 0.98 -2.19
CA LEU A 56 21.81 1.81 -1.17
C LEU A 56 20.68 1.06 -0.45
N ALA A 57 19.84 0.38 -1.22
CA ALA A 57 18.73 -0.41 -0.66
C ALA A 57 19.24 -1.48 0.34
N GLN A 58 20.29 -2.18 -0.01
CA GLN A 58 20.92 -3.17 0.87
C GLN A 58 21.50 -2.54 2.14
N LYS A 59 22.17 -1.38 2.01
CA LYS A 59 22.70 -0.66 3.18
C LYS A 59 21.58 -0.32 4.17
N ILE A 60 20.46 0.22 3.68
CA ILE A 60 19.33 0.58 4.54
C ILE A 60 18.72 -0.68 5.17
N LEU A 61 18.45 -1.73 4.41
CA LEU A 61 17.89 -2.97 4.95
C LEU A 61 18.77 -3.57 6.06
N TYR A 62 20.08 -3.67 5.82
CA TYR A 62 20.99 -4.30 6.78
C TYR A 62 21.28 -3.44 8.01
N ALA A 63 21.18 -2.11 7.89
CA ALA A 63 21.23 -1.20 9.04
C ALA A 63 19.99 -1.31 9.94
N HIS A 64 18.88 -1.83 9.41
CA HIS A 64 17.63 -2.00 10.15
C HIS A 64 17.34 -3.45 10.56
N LEU A 65 18.30 -4.36 10.42
CA LEU A 65 18.17 -5.71 10.97
C LEU A 65 17.89 -5.65 12.48
N HIS A 66 16.86 -6.36 12.92
CA HIS A 66 16.48 -6.40 14.33
C HIS A 66 17.57 -6.97 15.21
N ASP A 67 18.13 -8.09 14.79
CA ASP A 67 19.28 -8.75 15.41
C ASP A 67 20.20 -9.36 14.36
N VAL A 68 21.32 -8.70 14.13
CA VAL A 68 22.36 -9.18 13.19
C VAL A 68 22.98 -10.49 13.68
N SER A 69 23.06 -10.71 15.01
CA SER A 69 23.68 -11.91 15.58
C SER A 69 22.87 -13.18 15.36
N SER A 70 21.60 -13.06 15.02
CA SER A 70 20.75 -14.22 14.68
C SER A 70 20.98 -14.76 13.26
N MET A 71 21.69 -14.01 12.41
CA MET A 71 21.99 -14.44 11.06
C MET A 71 23.26 -15.30 11.02
N THR A 72 23.15 -16.48 10.44
CA THR A 72 24.24 -17.45 10.31
C THR A 72 24.95 -17.40 8.96
N SER A 73 24.36 -16.75 7.96
CA SER A 73 24.89 -16.61 6.59
C SER A 73 24.34 -15.35 5.91
N ALA A 74 24.97 -14.94 4.82
CA ALA A 74 24.48 -13.84 3.99
C ALA A 74 23.06 -14.14 3.48
N PRO A 75 22.16 -13.13 3.48
CA PRO A 75 20.82 -13.30 2.96
C PRO A 75 20.81 -13.68 1.48
N VAL A 76 20.02 -14.67 1.13
CA VAL A 76 19.78 -15.06 -0.25
C VAL A 76 18.49 -14.42 -0.73
N ALA A 77 18.57 -13.59 -1.76
CA ALA A 77 17.42 -12.92 -2.35
C ALA A 77 16.35 -13.93 -2.80
N GLY A 78 15.08 -13.62 -2.54
CA GLY A 78 13.95 -14.48 -2.84
C GLY A 78 13.81 -15.72 -1.94
N SER A 79 14.67 -15.90 -0.92
CA SER A 79 14.68 -17.09 -0.05
C SER A 79 14.71 -16.73 1.44
N THR A 80 15.71 -15.97 1.88
CA THR A 80 15.90 -15.62 3.29
C THR A 80 14.87 -14.59 3.77
N TYR A 81 14.33 -14.75 4.97
CA TYR A 81 13.53 -13.72 5.63
C TYR A 81 14.41 -12.82 6.49
N LEU A 82 14.32 -11.52 6.27
CA LEU A 82 14.95 -10.49 7.09
C LEU A 82 13.97 -10.08 8.18
N LYS A 83 14.41 -10.07 9.43
CA LYS A 83 13.68 -9.48 10.56
C LYS A 83 14.16 -8.05 10.73
N LEU A 84 13.28 -7.08 10.49
CA LEU A 84 13.60 -5.66 10.42
C LEU A 84 12.91 -4.87 11.54
N SER A 85 13.55 -3.80 11.98
CA SER A 85 13.01 -2.82 12.92
C SER A 85 12.75 -1.50 12.20
N PRO A 86 11.51 -1.23 11.73
CA PRO A 86 11.18 0.04 11.09
C PRO A 86 11.31 1.21 12.06
N ASP A 87 11.65 2.40 11.54
CA ASP A 87 11.76 3.63 12.32
C ASP A 87 10.41 4.31 12.53
N ARG A 88 9.41 4.02 11.67
CA ARG A 88 8.12 4.71 11.67
C ARG A 88 7.02 3.89 11.02
N VAL A 89 5.78 4.18 11.43
CA VAL A 89 4.56 3.69 10.77
C VAL A 89 3.69 4.88 10.35
N ALA A 90 3.12 4.83 9.14
CA ALA A 90 2.12 5.76 8.66
C ALA A 90 0.87 5.01 8.20
N MET A 91 -0.33 5.43 8.63
CA MET A 91 -1.59 4.78 8.30
C MET A 91 -2.58 5.78 7.70
N GLN A 92 -3.33 5.34 6.69
CA GLN A 92 -4.48 6.09 6.19
C GLN A 92 -5.76 5.66 6.93
N ASP A 93 -6.78 6.50 6.97
CA ASP A 93 -7.97 6.36 7.80
C ASP A 93 -8.80 5.10 7.55
N ALA A 94 -8.85 4.61 6.31
CA ALA A 94 -9.64 3.41 6.00
C ALA A 94 -8.98 2.12 6.53
N SER A 95 -7.64 2.03 6.55
CA SER A 95 -6.90 0.87 7.07
C SER A 95 -6.58 0.99 8.56
N ALA A 96 -6.43 2.21 9.08
CA ALA A 96 -6.12 2.46 10.49
C ALA A 96 -7.22 1.94 11.43
N GLN A 97 -8.49 1.87 10.99
CA GLN A 97 -9.58 1.38 11.82
C GLN A 97 -9.28 -0.02 12.37
N MET A 98 -9.05 -0.99 11.50
CA MET A 98 -8.77 -2.36 11.91
C MET A 98 -7.39 -2.50 12.57
N ALA A 99 -6.40 -1.75 12.09
CA ALA A 99 -5.05 -1.76 12.68
C ALA A 99 -5.09 -1.31 14.15
N ILE A 100 -5.81 -0.24 14.46
CA ILE A 100 -5.97 0.24 15.84
C ILE A 100 -6.76 -0.75 16.69
N LEU A 101 -7.86 -1.30 16.19
CA LEU A 101 -8.63 -2.32 16.88
C LEU A 101 -7.77 -3.55 17.22
N GLN A 102 -6.90 -3.98 16.30
CA GLN A 102 -5.93 -5.04 16.57
C GLN A 102 -4.87 -4.59 17.58
N PHE A 103 -4.33 -3.36 17.46
CA PHE A 103 -3.34 -2.86 18.40
C PHE A 103 -3.86 -2.80 19.85
N MET A 104 -5.16 -2.52 20.04
CA MET A 104 -5.81 -2.57 21.36
C MET A 104 -5.66 -3.94 22.04
N LEU A 105 -5.65 -5.03 21.26
CA LEU A 105 -5.45 -6.39 21.80
C LEU A 105 -4.04 -6.63 22.35
N SER A 106 -3.05 -5.83 21.96
CA SER A 106 -1.66 -5.99 22.42
C SER A 106 -1.48 -5.62 23.89
N GLY A 107 -2.41 -4.87 24.48
CA GLY A 107 -2.31 -4.32 25.84
C GLY A 107 -1.26 -3.22 26.02
N MET A 108 -0.59 -2.79 24.96
CA MET A 108 0.43 -1.74 25.04
C MET A 108 -0.19 -0.36 25.33
N LYS A 109 0.51 0.44 26.14
CA LYS A 109 0.07 1.77 26.54
C LYS A 109 0.32 2.84 25.47
N GLN A 110 1.31 2.62 24.60
CA GLN A 110 1.62 3.49 23.47
C GLN A 110 2.35 2.71 22.39
N THR A 111 2.43 3.26 21.17
CA THR A 111 3.16 2.64 20.06
C THR A 111 4.66 2.59 20.32
N ALA A 112 5.31 1.49 19.94
CA ALA A 112 6.75 1.30 20.11
C ALA A 112 7.60 2.17 19.18
N VAL A 113 7.03 2.60 18.04
CA VAL A 113 7.68 3.47 17.06
C VAL A 113 6.80 4.68 16.77
N PRO A 114 7.36 5.82 16.39
CA PRO A 114 6.59 6.98 15.94
C PRO A 114 5.58 6.58 14.87
N THR A 115 4.31 6.88 15.14
CA THR A 115 3.19 6.48 14.29
C THR A 115 2.32 7.69 13.95
N SER A 116 1.74 7.69 12.74
CA SER A 116 0.81 8.73 12.30
C SER A 116 -0.40 8.16 11.58
N ILE A 117 -1.57 8.80 11.78
CA ILE A 117 -2.81 8.51 11.06
C ILE A 117 -3.19 9.74 10.23
N HIS A 118 -3.60 9.50 8.98
CA HIS A 118 -3.92 10.51 7.99
C HIS A 118 -5.32 10.27 7.42
N CYS A 119 -6.20 11.26 7.53
CA CYS A 119 -7.60 11.13 7.10
C CYS A 119 -7.78 11.71 5.70
N ASP A 120 -7.41 10.93 4.69
CA ASP A 120 -7.41 11.35 3.28
C ASP A 120 -8.22 10.43 2.35
N HIS A 121 -8.69 9.27 2.82
CA HIS A 121 -9.39 8.27 2.00
C HIS A 121 -10.92 8.34 2.10
N LEU A 122 -11.49 8.93 3.15
CA LEU A 122 -12.93 9.00 3.38
C LEU A 122 -13.56 10.33 2.94
N VAL A 123 -12.81 11.21 2.26
CA VAL A 123 -13.29 12.48 1.71
C VAL A 123 -13.74 12.27 0.27
N GLU A 124 -15.05 12.39 0.02
CA GLU A 124 -15.63 12.28 -1.33
C GLU A 124 -15.63 13.64 -2.04
N ALA A 125 -15.08 13.69 -3.24
CA ALA A 125 -15.07 14.88 -4.09
C ALA A 125 -16.44 15.07 -4.77
N TYR A 126 -17.05 16.24 -4.61
CA TYR A 126 -18.33 16.59 -5.21
C TYR A 126 -18.47 18.10 -5.43
N GLU A 127 -18.64 18.88 -4.35
CA GLU A 127 -18.92 20.30 -4.44
C GLU A 127 -17.66 21.19 -4.44
N GLY A 128 -16.58 20.69 -3.89
CA GLY A 128 -15.32 21.41 -3.73
C GLY A 128 -14.80 21.40 -2.29
N ALA A 129 -13.56 21.87 -2.10
CA ALA A 129 -12.71 21.64 -0.95
C ALA A 129 -13.41 21.67 0.43
N ASP A 130 -13.85 22.85 0.90
CA ASP A 130 -14.35 23.02 2.28
C ASP A 130 -15.70 22.29 2.50
N LYS A 131 -16.57 22.28 1.48
CA LYS A 131 -17.87 21.59 1.56
C LYS A 131 -17.69 20.08 1.62
N ASP A 132 -16.78 19.52 0.84
CA ASP A 132 -16.52 18.09 0.80
C ASP A 132 -15.89 17.61 2.11
N VAL A 133 -14.99 18.39 2.73
CA VAL A 133 -14.45 18.10 4.05
C VAL A 133 -15.53 18.15 5.13
N ALA A 134 -16.40 19.17 5.12
CA ALA A 134 -17.49 19.29 6.08
C ALA A 134 -18.48 18.10 5.97
N ARG A 135 -18.83 17.70 4.74
CA ARG A 135 -19.66 16.53 4.48
C ARG A 135 -19.01 15.25 4.99
N SER A 136 -17.71 15.07 4.76
CA SER A 136 -16.97 13.91 5.25
C SER A 136 -16.98 13.81 6.78
N TRP A 137 -16.84 14.93 7.49
CA TRP A 137 -17.00 14.97 8.94
C TRP A 137 -18.38 14.51 9.42
N GLN A 138 -19.45 14.82 8.67
CA GLN A 138 -20.79 14.37 9.02
C GLN A 138 -20.98 12.87 8.76
N THR A 139 -20.53 12.39 7.59
CA THR A 139 -20.75 11.00 7.15
C THR A 139 -19.83 9.99 7.81
N SER A 140 -18.64 10.41 8.27
CA SER A 140 -17.61 9.54 8.85
C SER A 140 -17.20 9.95 10.26
N ARG A 141 -18.04 10.71 10.96
CA ARG A 141 -17.77 11.28 12.30
C ARG A 141 -17.33 10.20 13.29
N GLU A 142 -18.06 9.10 13.37
CA GLU A 142 -17.76 7.98 14.26
C GLU A 142 -16.32 7.45 14.05
N ILE A 143 -15.89 7.33 12.80
CA ILE A 143 -14.54 6.85 12.46
C ILE A 143 -13.49 7.87 12.87
N TYR A 144 -13.70 9.14 12.58
CA TYR A 144 -12.74 10.18 12.93
C TYR A 144 -12.60 10.38 14.45
N GLU A 145 -13.71 10.34 15.19
CA GLU A 145 -13.70 10.41 16.65
C GLU A 145 -12.98 9.20 17.27
N PHE A 146 -13.23 8.00 16.74
CA PHE A 146 -12.51 6.78 17.13
C PHE A 146 -11.00 6.90 16.91
N LEU A 147 -10.59 7.27 15.68
CA LEU A 147 -9.18 7.39 15.32
C LEU A 147 -8.48 8.50 16.11
N GLN A 148 -9.14 9.61 16.34
CA GLN A 148 -8.62 10.72 17.14
C GLN A 148 -8.42 10.30 18.61
N ALA A 149 -9.41 9.69 19.25
CA ALA A 149 -9.30 9.22 20.63
C ALA A 149 -8.20 8.15 20.79
N ALA A 150 -8.13 7.21 19.85
CA ALA A 150 -7.06 6.22 19.83
C ALA A 150 -5.68 6.85 19.65
N SER A 151 -5.58 7.88 18.81
CA SER A 151 -4.33 8.62 18.60
C SER A 151 -3.87 9.32 19.88
N GLN A 152 -4.78 9.96 20.60
CA GLN A 152 -4.48 10.57 21.90
C GLN A 152 -4.06 9.52 22.92
N LYS A 153 -4.77 8.39 23.01
CA LYS A 153 -4.47 7.31 23.95
C LYS A 153 -3.10 6.69 23.73
N TYR A 154 -2.73 6.42 22.47
CA TYR A 154 -1.54 5.64 22.15
C TYR A 154 -0.34 6.47 21.67
N GLY A 155 -0.42 7.80 21.77
CA GLY A 155 0.67 8.68 21.35
C GLY A 155 0.91 8.66 19.85
N ILE A 156 -0.14 8.74 19.03
CA ILE A 156 -0.10 8.73 17.58
C ILE A 156 -0.38 10.14 17.06
N ALA A 157 0.38 10.60 16.06
CA ALA A 157 0.10 11.88 15.41
C ALA A 157 -1.15 11.73 14.52
N PHE A 158 -2.15 12.60 14.74
CA PHE A 158 -3.42 12.53 14.00
C PHE A 158 -3.59 13.74 13.07
N TRP A 159 -3.67 13.44 11.75
CA TRP A 159 -3.94 14.39 10.69
C TRP A 159 -5.41 14.25 10.27
N LYS A 160 -6.21 15.24 10.62
CA LYS A 160 -7.66 15.23 10.36
C LYS A 160 -8.00 15.44 8.87
N PRO A 161 -9.25 15.16 8.44
CA PRO A 161 -9.70 15.41 7.08
C PRO A 161 -9.43 16.84 6.61
N GLY A 162 -8.89 17.00 5.41
CA GLY A 162 -8.49 18.29 4.84
C GLY A 162 -7.03 18.68 5.09
N SER A 163 -6.31 17.97 5.96
CA SER A 163 -4.88 18.25 6.21
C SER A 163 -4.02 17.96 4.98
N GLY A 164 -4.30 16.89 4.28
CA GLY A 164 -3.54 16.50 3.08
C GLY A 164 -3.53 15.00 2.83
N ILE A 165 -3.00 14.62 1.69
CA ILE A 165 -2.79 13.24 1.27
C ILE A 165 -1.62 12.65 2.07
N ILE A 166 -1.80 11.44 2.60
CA ILE A 166 -0.82 10.77 3.47
C ILE A 166 0.62 10.87 2.94
N HIS A 167 0.86 10.54 1.68
CA HIS A 167 2.24 10.48 1.15
C HIS A 167 2.87 11.85 1.00
N GLN A 168 2.07 12.88 0.73
CA GLN A 168 2.54 14.25 0.69
C GLN A 168 2.88 14.75 2.10
N LEU A 169 2.01 14.50 3.09
CA LEU A 169 2.26 14.84 4.49
C LEU A 169 3.48 14.12 5.06
N VAL A 170 3.67 12.83 4.69
CA VAL A 170 4.86 12.05 5.06
C VAL A 170 6.11 12.67 4.45
N LEU A 171 6.08 13.03 3.17
CA LEU A 171 7.23 13.65 2.49
C LEU A 171 7.59 15.01 3.12
N GLU A 172 6.59 15.81 3.48
CA GLU A 172 6.76 17.14 4.07
C GLU A 172 7.25 17.13 5.53
N ASN A 173 6.87 16.09 6.31
CA ASN A 173 7.04 16.13 7.77
C ASN A 173 7.89 14.98 8.32
N TYR A 174 7.87 13.80 7.71
CA TYR A 174 8.36 12.58 8.36
C TYR A 174 9.47 11.85 7.61
N ALA A 175 9.48 11.91 6.29
CA ALA A 175 10.51 11.22 5.52
C ALA A 175 11.90 11.77 5.81
N ALA A 176 12.87 10.86 5.98
CA ALA A 176 14.28 11.20 6.20
C ALA A 176 15.18 10.20 5.46
N PRO A 177 16.26 10.66 4.80
CA PRO A 177 17.15 9.78 4.03
C PRO A 177 17.68 8.61 4.87
N GLY A 178 17.76 7.42 4.27
CA GLY A 178 18.38 6.24 4.89
C GLY A 178 17.58 5.58 6.02
N THR A 179 16.35 5.99 6.26
CA THR A 179 15.45 5.38 7.25
C THR A 179 14.50 4.38 6.61
N LEU A 180 13.86 3.53 7.44
CA LEU A 180 12.90 2.50 7.03
C LEU A 180 11.51 2.81 7.59
N MET A 181 10.49 2.86 6.73
CA MET A 181 9.10 3.12 7.13
C MET A 181 8.16 2.05 6.59
N LEU A 182 7.16 1.67 7.38
CA LEU A 182 5.99 0.93 6.92
C LEU A 182 4.78 1.85 6.78
N GLY A 183 4.03 1.68 5.70
CA GLY A 183 2.79 2.43 5.50
C GLY A 183 1.64 1.55 5.05
N THR A 184 0.44 1.80 5.57
CA THR A 184 -0.74 0.99 5.21
C THR A 184 -1.40 1.42 3.90
N ASP A 185 -0.61 1.98 3.02
CA ASP A 185 -1.00 2.33 1.65
C ASP A 185 0.05 1.87 0.65
N SER A 186 -0.37 1.44 -0.54
CA SER A 186 0.52 0.92 -1.59
C SER A 186 1.46 1.97 -2.16
N HIS A 187 1.15 3.28 -2.06
CA HIS A 187 2.00 4.38 -2.55
C HIS A 187 2.95 4.93 -1.49
N THR A 188 3.10 4.25 -0.36
CA THR A 188 4.12 4.54 0.66
C THR A 188 5.54 4.73 0.07
N PRO A 189 5.94 4.01 -1.01
CA PRO A 189 7.22 4.22 -1.69
C PRO A 189 7.50 5.65 -2.17
N ASN A 190 6.49 6.52 -2.22
CA ASN A 190 6.65 7.97 -2.49
C ASN A 190 7.79 8.61 -1.68
N ALA A 191 7.97 8.21 -0.44
CA ALA A 191 9.03 8.73 0.43
C ALA A 191 10.46 8.33 -0.01
N GLY A 192 10.59 7.38 -0.94
CA GLY A 192 11.85 7.05 -1.61
C GLY A 192 12.45 8.19 -2.41
N GLY A 193 11.62 9.16 -2.82
CA GLY A 193 12.07 10.42 -3.42
C GLY A 193 12.85 11.33 -2.47
N LEU A 194 12.82 11.03 -1.16
CA LEU A 194 13.67 11.65 -0.14
C LEU A 194 14.69 10.63 0.44
N GLY A 195 15.00 9.57 -0.29
CA GLY A 195 15.99 8.58 0.11
C GLY A 195 15.58 7.68 1.29
N MET A 196 14.31 7.60 1.63
CA MET A 196 13.75 6.71 2.64
C MET A 196 13.34 5.38 2.03
N LEU A 197 13.67 4.26 2.65
CA LEU A 197 13.15 2.96 2.24
C LEU A 197 11.75 2.78 2.84
N ALA A 198 10.73 3.16 2.10
CA ALA A 198 9.34 3.18 2.55
C ALA A 198 8.53 2.10 1.84
N ILE A 199 7.88 1.23 2.61
CA ILE A 199 7.25 0.02 2.07
C ILE A 199 5.77 -0.02 2.41
N GLY A 200 4.95 -0.23 1.37
CA GLY A 200 3.51 -0.44 1.51
C GLY A 200 3.20 -1.83 2.07
N VAL A 201 2.43 -1.88 3.15
CA VAL A 201 2.11 -3.12 3.89
C VAL A 201 0.62 -3.19 4.25
N GLY A 202 0.18 -4.34 4.76
CA GLY A 202 -1.13 -4.49 5.37
C GLY A 202 -1.20 -3.93 6.80
N GLY A 203 -2.42 -3.77 7.32
CA GLY A 203 -2.64 -3.28 8.68
C GLY A 203 -1.94 -4.13 9.74
N ALA A 204 -1.93 -5.46 9.60
CA ALA A 204 -1.28 -6.37 10.54
C ALA A 204 0.24 -6.16 10.63
N ASP A 205 0.92 -5.86 9.51
CA ASP A 205 2.36 -5.56 9.50
C ASP A 205 2.66 -4.22 10.20
N ALA A 206 1.78 -3.24 10.02
CA ALA A 206 1.86 -1.96 10.73
C ALA A 206 1.72 -2.17 12.24
N VAL A 207 0.75 -2.99 12.66
CA VAL A 207 0.53 -3.33 14.07
C VAL A 207 1.73 -4.03 14.68
N ASP A 208 2.41 -4.94 13.95
CA ASP A 208 3.64 -5.58 14.43
C ASP A 208 4.70 -4.53 14.81
N ALA A 209 4.98 -3.60 13.90
CA ALA A 209 5.94 -2.53 14.17
C ALA A 209 5.50 -1.64 15.35
N MET A 210 4.21 -1.29 15.41
CA MET A 210 3.64 -0.53 16.53
C MET A 210 3.76 -1.27 17.86
N ALA A 211 3.70 -2.61 17.84
CA ALA A 211 3.80 -3.48 19.01
C ALA A 211 5.24 -4.00 19.27
N SER A 212 6.26 -3.44 18.60
CA SER A 212 7.67 -3.86 18.73
C SER A 212 7.98 -5.28 18.30
N ILE A 213 7.15 -5.86 17.41
CA ILE A 213 7.47 -7.12 16.75
C ILE A 213 8.38 -6.82 15.55
N PRO A 214 9.47 -7.56 15.36
CA PRO A 214 10.28 -7.45 14.15
C PRO A 214 9.42 -7.72 12.90
N TRP A 215 9.48 -6.81 11.94
CA TRP A 215 8.78 -7.01 10.67
C TRP A 215 9.57 -7.95 9.77
N GLU A 216 8.92 -8.97 9.22
CA GLU A 216 9.53 -9.97 8.35
C GLU A 216 9.40 -9.59 6.88
N LEU A 217 10.53 -9.39 6.20
CA LEU A 217 10.63 -9.18 4.76
C LEU A 217 11.44 -10.29 4.12
N LYS A 218 10.87 -10.96 3.12
CA LYS A 218 11.65 -11.86 2.26
C LYS A 218 12.69 -11.03 1.52
N ALA A 219 13.98 -11.34 1.67
CA ALA A 219 15.09 -10.58 1.10
C ALA A 219 14.83 -10.28 -0.39
N PRO A 220 14.64 -9.02 -0.78
CA PRO A 220 14.32 -8.66 -2.15
C PRO A 220 15.58 -8.69 -3.03
N ARG A 221 15.38 -8.88 -4.33
CA ARG A 221 16.36 -8.56 -5.34
C ARG A 221 16.43 -7.04 -5.50
N VAL A 222 17.50 -6.51 -6.09
CA VAL A 222 17.65 -5.08 -6.35
C VAL A 222 17.76 -4.84 -7.86
N MET A 223 16.79 -4.09 -8.40
CA MET A 223 16.81 -3.62 -9.78
C MET A 223 17.41 -2.22 -9.82
N GLY A 224 18.45 -2.02 -10.63
CA GLY A 224 19.03 -0.71 -10.87
C GLY A 224 18.36 -0.04 -12.08
N VAL A 225 17.80 1.16 -11.90
CA VAL A 225 17.34 2.00 -13.03
C VAL A 225 18.34 3.11 -13.25
N ARG A 226 19.11 2.99 -14.35
CA ARG A 226 20.17 3.96 -14.70
C ARG A 226 19.57 5.11 -15.52
N LEU A 227 19.59 6.32 -14.93
CA LEU A 227 19.11 7.53 -15.56
C LEU A 227 20.28 8.32 -16.19
N GLN A 228 20.15 8.72 -17.44
CA GLN A 228 21.12 9.50 -18.18
C GLN A 228 20.47 10.77 -18.75
N GLY A 229 21.25 11.78 -19.06
CA GLY A 229 20.75 13.01 -19.67
C GLY A 229 19.86 13.88 -18.76
N LYS A 230 18.99 14.67 -19.38
CA LYS A 230 18.03 15.59 -18.71
C LYS A 230 16.70 15.59 -19.45
N LEU A 231 15.61 15.75 -18.72
CA LEU A 231 14.27 15.84 -19.31
C LEU A 231 14.15 17.06 -20.25
N HIS A 232 13.45 16.86 -21.37
CA HIS A 232 13.02 17.90 -22.28
C HIS A 232 12.12 18.92 -21.53
N PRO A 233 12.04 20.21 -21.93
CA PRO A 233 11.19 21.19 -21.27
C PRO A 233 9.72 20.80 -21.08
N TRP A 234 9.14 20.02 -21.99
CA TRP A 234 7.79 19.42 -21.87
C TRP A 234 7.76 18.11 -21.06
N GLY A 235 8.90 17.49 -20.84
CA GLY A 235 9.00 16.26 -20.05
C GLY A 235 8.86 16.54 -18.56
N SER A 236 8.33 15.55 -17.85
CA SER A 236 8.18 15.57 -16.40
C SER A 236 8.71 14.27 -15.78
N PRO A 237 9.00 14.25 -14.47
CA PRO A 237 9.33 13.00 -13.78
C PRO A 237 8.26 11.91 -13.91
N LYS A 238 6.99 12.29 -14.10
CA LYS A 238 5.90 11.36 -14.38
C LYS A 238 6.15 10.52 -15.62
N ASP A 239 6.70 11.10 -16.67
CA ASP A 239 6.95 10.40 -17.94
C ASP A 239 8.01 9.29 -17.77
N VAL A 240 8.95 9.47 -16.85
CA VAL A 240 9.96 8.46 -16.51
C VAL A 240 9.30 7.16 -16.03
N ILE A 241 8.40 7.28 -15.06
CA ILE A 241 7.75 6.10 -14.47
C ILE A 241 6.67 5.53 -15.40
N LEU A 242 5.99 6.35 -16.20
CA LEU A 242 5.05 5.87 -17.21
C LEU A 242 5.76 5.01 -18.26
N ALA A 243 6.90 5.48 -18.78
CA ALA A 243 7.71 4.71 -19.72
C ALA A 243 8.29 3.45 -19.08
N LEU A 244 8.74 3.52 -17.83
CA LEU A 244 9.23 2.35 -17.08
C LEU A 244 8.12 1.31 -16.89
N ALA A 245 6.90 1.74 -16.55
CA ALA A 245 5.74 0.86 -16.43
C ALA A 245 5.42 0.17 -17.78
N GLY A 246 5.51 0.90 -18.87
CA GLY A 246 5.37 0.33 -20.22
C GLY A 246 6.43 -0.73 -20.57
N LYS A 247 7.66 -0.58 -20.05
CA LYS A 247 8.75 -1.54 -20.25
C LYS A 247 8.63 -2.77 -19.35
N LEU A 248 8.32 -2.57 -18.05
CA LEU A 248 8.34 -3.64 -17.05
C LEU A 248 7.00 -4.35 -16.88
N THR A 249 5.91 -3.72 -17.34
CA THR A 249 4.53 -4.09 -17.06
C THR A 249 4.21 -4.07 -15.56
N VAL A 250 2.98 -4.42 -15.17
CA VAL A 250 2.54 -4.43 -13.77
C VAL A 250 3.21 -5.50 -12.90
N ARG A 251 4.08 -6.35 -13.46
CA ARG A 251 4.70 -7.48 -12.76
C ARG A 251 6.22 -7.45 -12.72
N GLY A 252 6.86 -6.64 -13.57
CA GLY A 252 8.32 -6.66 -13.74
C GLY A 252 9.11 -6.33 -12.48
N GLY A 253 8.56 -5.50 -11.59
CA GLY A 253 9.18 -5.16 -10.30
C GLY A 253 8.90 -6.15 -9.16
N THR A 254 8.14 -7.24 -9.38
CA THR A 254 7.74 -8.16 -8.31
C THR A 254 8.95 -8.83 -7.65
N GLY A 255 9.07 -8.65 -6.34
CA GLY A 255 10.20 -9.17 -5.55
C GLY A 255 11.49 -8.35 -5.65
N PHE A 256 11.42 -7.17 -6.29
CA PHE A 256 12.52 -6.22 -6.36
C PHE A 256 12.30 -4.99 -5.48
N ILE A 257 13.40 -4.41 -5.02
CA ILE A 257 13.51 -2.98 -4.71
C ILE A 257 14.10 -2.30 -5.94
N VAL A 258 13.48 -1.21 -6.38
CA VAL A 258 13.99 -0.42 -7.51
C VAL A 258 14.87 0.70 -6.97
N GLU A 259 16.15 0.68 -7.30
CA GLU A 259 17.13 1.70 -6.94
C GLU A 259 17.52 2.50 -8.17
N TYR A 260 17.28 3.82 -8.11
CA TYR A 260 17.63 4.73 -9.21
C TYR A 260 19.04 5.24 -9.05
N PHE A 261 19.81 5.29 -10.14
CA PHE A 261 21.18 5.74 -10.14
C PHE A 261 21.59 6.38 -11.48
N GLY A 262 22.80 6.85 -11.58
CA GLY A 262 23.35 7.47 -12.79
C GLY A 262 23.28 9.00 -12.80
N PRO A 263 23.94 9.64 -13.78
CA PRO A 263 24.11 11.12 -13.80
C PRO A 263 22.80 11.89 -13.97
N GLY A 264 21.78 11.28 -14.59
CA GLY A 264 20.47 11.91 -14.77
C GLY A 264 19.75 12.21 -13.46
N VAL A 265 20.04 11.48 -12.37
CA VAL A 265 19.45 11.69 -11.03
C VAL A 265 19.68 13.12 -10.55
N ALA A 266 20.84 13.71 -10.80
CA ALA A 266 21.19 15.07 -10.37
C ALA A 266 20.30 16.16 -11.01
N SER A 267 19.58 15.85 -12.09
CA SER A 267 18.68 16.77 -12.80
C SER A 267 17.26 16.77 -12.27
N LEU A 268 16.92 15.81 -11.37
CA LEU A 268 15.57 15.65 -10.83
C LEU A 268 15.39 16.41 -9.51
N SER A 269 14.19 16.93 -9.30
CA SER A 269 13.77 17.50 -8.02
C SER A 269 13.40 16.41 -7.02
N CYS A 270 13.40 16.75 -5.73
CA CYS A 270 12.97 15.83 -4.68
C CYS A 270 11.53 15.34 -4.91
N THR A 271 10.59 16.23 -5.21
CA THR A 271 9.19 15.89 -5.49
C THR A 271 9.04 15.10 -6.78
N GLY A 272 9.87 15.36 -7.80
CA GLY A 272 9.92 14.57 -9.02
C GLY A 272 10.41 13.13 -8.77
N MET A 273 11.44 12.96 -7.96
CA MET A 273 11.89 11.63 -7.52
C MET A 273 10.79 10.92 -6.71
N ALA A 274 10.04 11.65 -5.89
CA ALA A 274 8.90 11.11 -5.16
C ALA A 274 7.78 10.61 -6.10
N THR A 275 7.47 11.36 -7.17
CA THR A 275 6.53 10.93 -8.22
C THR A 275 6.97 9.61 -8.87
N ILE A 276 8.24 9.46 -9.19
CA ILE A 276 8.80 8.24 -9.78
C ILE A 276 8.65 7.07 -8.80
N CYS A 277 9.07 7.24 -7.55
CA CYS A 277 8.95 6.20 -6.51
C CYS A 277 7.50 5.83 -6.20
N ASN A 278 6.59 6.81 -6.22
CA ASN A 278 5.16 6.62 -5.95
C ASN A 278 4.57 5.53 -6.85
N MET A 279 4.80 5.59 -8.14
CA MET A 279 4.29 4.62 -9.11
C MET A 279 5.14 3.34 -9.24
N GLY A 280 6.14 3.14 -8.39
CA GLY A 280 6.78 1.84 -8.24
C GLY A 280 5.80 0.74 -7.82
N ALA A 281 4.69 1.11 -7.16
CA ALA A 281 3.60 0.19 -6.84
C ALA A 281 2.93 -0.40 -8.10
N GLU A 282 2.83 0.37 -9.17
CA GLU A 282 2.17 -0.03 -10.43
C GLU A 282 2.99 -1.00 -11.26
N ILE A 283 4.29 -1.09 -11.04
CA ILE A 283 5.17 -2.12 -11.63
C ILE A 283 5.37 -3.34 -10.72
N GLY A 284 4.68 -3.38 -9.57
CA GLY A 284 4.74 -4.49 -8.61
C GLY A 284 5.98 -4.51 -7.71
N ALA A 285 6.77 -3.43 -7.67
CA ALA A 285 7.96 -3.34 -6.83
C ALA A 285 7.64 -3.36 -5.34
N THR A 286 8.52 -3.94 -4.54
CA THR A 286 8.43 -3.92 -3.06
C THR A 286 8.50 -2.48 -2.57
N THR A 287 9.46 -1.70 -3.10
CA THR A 287 9.60 -0.25 -2.92
C THR A 287 10.57 0.30 -3.95
N SER A 288 10.74 1.62 -3.93
CA SER A 288 11.68 2.35 -4.79
C SER A 288 12.47 3.36 -3.97
N VAL A 289 13.72 3.64 -4.35
CA VAL A 289 14.57 4.58 -3.61
C VAL A 289 15.55 5.30 -4.53
N PHE A 290 15.81 6.58 -4.21
CA PHE A 290 16.88 7.39 -4.80
C PHE A 290 18.00 7.62 -3.80
N PRO A 291 19.27 7.75 -4.24
CA PRO A 291 20.37 8.20 -3.39
C PRO A 291 20.15 9.64 -2.96
N TYR A 292 20.70 10.02 -1.81
CA TYR A 292 20.61 11.38 -1.30
C TYR A 292 21.27 12.41 -2.25
N THR A 293 20.54 13.48 -2.52
CA THR A 293 20.94 14.51 -3.48
C THR A 293 20.83 15.93 -2.89
N PRO A 294 21.51 16.94 -3.49
CA PRO A 294 21.34 18.34 -3.11
C PRO A 294 19.90 18.85 -3.22
N SER A 295 19.10 18.29 -4.14
CA SER A 295 17.67 18.64 -4.27
C SER A 295 16.88 18.19 -3.03
N MET A 296 17.18 17.01 -2.47
CA MET A 296 16.59 16.55 -1.21
C MET A 296 17.00 17.45 -0.03
N ALA A 297 18.25 17.90 0.01
CA ALA A 297 18.71 18.85 1.03
C ALA A 297 17.96 20.18 0.98
N ARG A 298 17.75 20.74 -0.23
CA ARG A 298 16.94 21.96 -0.41
C ARG A 298 15.51 21.76 0.05
N TYR A 299 14.87 20.62 -0.30
CA TYR A 299 13.50 20.29 0.11
C TYR A 299 13.37 20.16 1.63
N LEU A 300 14.30 19.46 2.29
CA LEU A 300 14.33 19.35 3.75
C LEU A 300 14.43 20.71 4.43
N ARG A 301 15.30 21.61 3.93
CA ARG A 301 15.44 22.96 4.47
C ARG A 301 14.19 23.80 4.23
N ALA A 302 13.59 23.70 3.04
CA ALA A 302 12.35 24.42 2.70
C ALA A 302 11.16 23.95 3.56
N THR A 303 11.12 22.69 3.96
CA THR A 303 10.12 22.12 4.86
C THR A 303 10.51 22.15 6.35
N GLN A 304 11.41 23.06 6.74
CA GLN A 304 11.85 23.33 8.11
C GLN A 304 12.50 22.12 8.81
N ARG A 305 13.21 21.28 8.08
CA ARG A 305 13.94 20.11 8.58
C ARG A 305 15.44 20.21 8.29
N ALA A 306 16.01 21.40 8.49
CA ALA A 306 17.43 21.68 8.22
C ALA A 306 18.37 20.73 8.98
N SER A 307 18.05 20.38 10.24
CA SER A 307 18.84 19.45 11.04
C SER A 307 18.96 18.06 10.41
N ILE A 308 17.93 17.59 9.70
CA ILE A 308 17.98 16.33 8.95
C ILE A 308 18.90 16.50 7.73
N ALA A 309 18.78 17.62 7.00
CA ALA A 309 19.65 17.90 5.86
C ALA A 309 21.12 17.92 6.27
N ASP A 310 21.47 18.65 7.34
CA ASP A 310 22.84 18.76 7.82
C ASP A 310 23.42 17.42 8.26
N ALA A 311 22.62 16.59 8.94
CA ALA A 311 23.01 15.24 9.33
C ALA A 311 23.18 14.31 8.11
N ALA A 312 22.32 14.43 7.10
CA ALA A 312 22.39 13.65 5.87
C ALA A 312 23.58 14.07 4.99
N ASP A 313 23.86 15.38 4.85
CA ASP A 313 25.02 15.89 4.13
C ASP A 313 26.32 15.26 4.63
N ALA A 314 26.46 15.05 5.95
CA ALA A 314 27.60 14.42 6.57
C ALA A 314 27.72 12.90 6.30
N GLN A 315 26.64 12.25 5.83
CA GLN A 315 26.58 10.80 5.63
C GLN A 315 26.39 10.37 4.16
N GLN A 316 26.36 11.32 3.23
CA GLN A 316 26.04 11.08 1.83
C GLN A 316 26.89 9.95 1.24
N ALA A 317 28.21 10.03 1.30
CA ALA A 317 29.11 9.04 0.72
C ALA A 317 29.16 7.73 1.52
N ALA A 318 29.05 7.81 2.85
CA ALA A 318 29.25 6.64 3.72
C ALA A 318 28.01 5.73 3.78
N TYR A 319 26.80 6.31 3.79
CA TYR A 319 25.59 5.55 4.06
C TYR A 319 24.45 5.82 3.08
N LEU A 320 24.29 7.05 2.57
CA LEU A 320 23.13 7.49 1.79
C LEU A 320 23.32 7.40 0.27
N SER A 321 24.28 6.60 -0.17
CA SER A 321 24.52 6.22 -1.56
C SER A 321 25.02 4.77 -1.63
N ALA A 322 24.97 4.15 -2.80
CA ALA A 322 25.63 2.86 -3.04
C ALA A 322 27.14 2.95 -2.79
N ASP A 323 27.80 1.84 -2.53
CA ASP A 323 29.26 1.79 -2.43
C ASP A 323 29.89 2.14 -3.78
N GLU A 324 31.10 2.72 -3.77
CA GLU A 324 31.80 3.18 -4.98
C GLU A 324 31.97 2.09 -6.03
N GLN A 325 32.28 0.86 -5.57
CA GLN A 325 32.42 -0.30 -6.46
C GLN A 325 31.13 -0.67 -7.18
N VAL A 326 29.97 -0.45 -6.53
CA VAL A 326 28.65 -0.66 -7.15
C VAL A 326 28.43 0.38 -8.27
N VAL A 327 28.77 1.64 -8.01
CA VAL A 327 28.65 2.72 -9.00
C VAL A 327 29.57 2.50 -10.20
N GLN A 328 30.80 2.01 -9.95
CA GLN A 328 31.79 1.74 -11.01
C GLN A 328 31.48 0.51 -11.86
N SER A 329 30.80 -0.48 -11.31
CA SER A 329 30.49 -1.76 -11.98
C SER A 329 29.10 -2.25 -11.61
N PRO A 330 28.03 -1.49 -11.94
CA PRO A 330 26.67 -1.77 -11.49
C PRO A 330 26.15 -3.15 -11.95
N GLU A 331 26.60 -3.64 -13.10
CA GLU A 331 26.21 -4.93 -13.67
C GLU A 331 26.63 -6.14 -12.81
N LYS A 332 27.52 -5.93 -11.81
CA LYS A 332 27.94 -6.99 -10.89
C LYS A 332 27.10 -7.05 -9.61
N TYR A 333 26.35 -5.99 -9.31
CA TYR A 333 25.73 -5.82 -7.99
C TYR A 333 24.21 -5.65 -8.03
N TYR A 334 23.67 -5.15 -9.15
CA TYR A 334 22.23 -5.19 -9.38
C TYR A 334 21.84 -6.49 -10.04
N ASP A 335 20.73 -7.07 -9.62
CA ASP A 335 20.19 -8.30 -10.20
C ASP A 335 19.64 -8.07 -11.61
N GLU A 336 19.22 -6.83 -11.90
CA GLU A 336 18.72 -6.38 -13.20
C GLU A 336 18.99 -4.90 -13.36
N ILE A 337 19.28 -4.44 -14.61
CA ILE A 337 19.47 -3.02 -14.92
C ILE A 337 18.56 -2.61 -16.06
N VAL A 338 17.88 -1.47 -15.88
CA VAL A 338 17.07 -0.81 -16.90
C VAL A 338 17.64 0.57 -17.21
N ASP A 339 17.95 0.82 -18.47
CA ASP A 339 18.47 2.12 -18.92
C ASP A 339 17.32 3.03 -19.39
N ILE A 340 17.35 4.30 -18.95
CA ILE A 340 16.45 5.36 -19.41
C ILE A 340 17.28 6.61 -19.72
N ASP A 341 17.24 7.02 -20.98
CA ASP A 341 17.78 8.32 -21.40
C ASP A 341 16.68 9.39 -21.32
N LEU A 342 16.81 10.27 -20.33
CA LEU A 342 15.88 11.36 -20.09
C LEU A 342 15.81 12.37 -21.24
N SER A 343 16.89 12.46 -22.05
CA SER A 343 16.96 13.42 -23.15
C SER A 343 16.13 12.99 -24.36
N SER A 344 15.95 11.69 -24.54
CA SER A 344 15.15 11.12 -25.63
C SER A 344 13.72 10.77 -25.19
N LEU A 345 13.42 10.88 -23.90
CA LEU A 345 12.11 10.54 -23.35
C LEU A 345 11.08 11.63 -23.71
N GLU A 346 10.08 11.26 -24.47
CA GLU A 346 8.93 12.12 -24.75
C GLU A 346 7.80 11.88 -23.73
N PRO A 347 6.93 12.90 -23.48
CA PRO A 347 5.72 12.69 -22.69
C PRO A 347 4.86 11.55 -23.24
N GLY A 348 4.19 10.83 -22.36
CA GLY A 348 3.38 9.68 -22.73
C GLY A 348 2.09 9.55 -21.96
N TYR A 349 1.28 8.58 -22.38
CA TYR A 349 0.03 8.19 -21.74
C TYR A 349 0.04 6.71 -21.41
N ASN A 350 -0.46 6.34 -20.24
CA ASN A 350 -0.70 4.94 -19.89
C ASN A 350 -2.20 4.70 -19.72
N GLY A 351 -2.71 3.70 -20.43
CA GLY A 351 -4.12 3.33 -20.41
C GLY A 351 -4.76 3.18 -21.77
N PRO A 352 -6.07 2.86 -21.78
CA PRO A 352 -6.96 2.82 -20.63
C PRO A 352 -6.91 1.50 -19.84
N PHE A 353 -7.52 1.47 -18.65
CA PHE A 353 -7.80 0.32 -17.79
C PHE A 353 -6.59 -0.40 -17.17
N THR A 354 -5.38 -0.07 -17.56
CA THR A 354 -4.14 -0.60 -16.98
C THR A 354 -3.05 0.47 -16.97
N PRO A 355 -2.21 0.55 -15.91
CA PRO A 355 -1.19 1.59 -15.81
C PRO A 355 0.10 1.29 -16.61
N ASP A 356 0.16 0.18 -17.34
CA ASP A 356 1.33 -0.26 -18.11
C ASP A 356 1.14 -0.24 -19.64
N LEU A 357 -0.03 0.14 -20.14
CA LEU A 357 -0.27 0.32 -21.57
C LEU A 357 0.24 1.72 -21.99
N TYR A 358 1.55 1.80 -22.27
CA TYR A 358 2.22 3.06 -22.60
C TYR A 358 2.08 3.42 -24.07
N THR A 359 1.66 4.64 -24.34
CA THR A 359 1.60 5.25 -25.67
C THR A 359 2.39 6.56 -25.67
N PRO A 360 3.48 6.71 -26.43
CA PRO A 360 4.19 7.97 -26.61
C PRO A 360 3.27 9.05 -27.15
N ARG A 361 3.47 10.31 -26.75
CA ARG A 361 2.62 11.42 -27.16
C ARG A 361 2.54 11.58 -28.69
N SER A 362 3.66 11.37 -29.38
CA SER A 362 3.72 11.44 -30.85
C SER A 362 2.80 10.44 -31.57
N GLN A 363 2.47 9.31 -30.93
CA GLN A 363 1.65 8.24 -31.49
C GLN A 363 0.18 8.28 -31.01
N MET A 364 -0.14 9.15 -30.05
CA MET A 364 -1.44 9.10 -29.37
C MET A 364 -2.63 9.36 -30.31
N ALA A 365 -2.49 10.27 -31.27
CA ALA A 365 -3.56 10.56 -32.23
C ALA A 365 -3.89 9.34 -33.12
N ASP A 366 -2.89 8.66 -33.63
CA ASP A 366 -3.05 7.45 -34.43
C ASP A 366 -3.63 6.30 -33.59
N THR A 367 -3.17 6.17 -32.35
CA THR A 367 -3.67 5.14 -31.43
C THR A 367 -5.13 5.37 -31.06
N VAL A 368 -5.55 6.60 -30.74
CA VAL A 368 -6.95 6.95 -30.47
C VAL A 368 -7.86 6.54 -31.63
N ASN A 369 -7.44 6.85 -32.88
CA ASN A 369 -8.20 6.51 -34.07
C ASN A 369 -8.21 4.99 -34.33
N GLY A 370 -7.06 4.33 -34.18
CA GLY A 370 -6.90 2.90 -34.47
C GLY A 370 -7.66 2.00 -33.48
N GLU A 371 -7.66 2.36 -32.21
CA GLU A 371 -8.35 1.63 -31.13
C GLU A 371 -9.84 2.03 -30.99
N GLY A 372 -10.27 3.06 -31.67
CA GLY A 372 -11.63 3.60 -31.57
C GLY A 372 -11.94 4.19 -30.22
N TRP A 373 -10.94 4.74 -29.52
CA TRP A 373 -11.16 5.40 -28.23
C TRP A 373 -11.89 6.74 -28.40
N SER A 374 -12.67 7.14 -27.40
CA SER A 374 -13.28 8.46 -27.41
C SER A 374 -12.22 9.54 -27.34
N ASP A 375 -12.08 10.34 -28.37
CA ASP A 375 -11.16 11.48 -28.40
C ASP A 375 -11.64 12.63 -27.51
N LYS A 376 -12.97 12.75 -27.33
CA LYS A 376 -13.55 13.80 -26.46
C LYS A 376 -13.25 13.50 -25.00
N VAL A 377 -12.61 14.45 -24.33
CA VAL A 377 -12.28 14.38 -22.89
C VAL A 377 -13.44 14.92 -22.08
N SER A 378 -14.04 14.09 -21.25
CA SER A 378 -15.17 14.48 -20.36
C SER A 378 -14.70 15.06 -19.03
N ALA A 379 -13.52 14.68 -18.54
CA ALA A 379 -12.89 15.27 -17.36
C ALA A 379 -11.36 15.20 -17.45
N ALA A 380 -10.72 16.20 -16.88
CA ALA A 380 -9.27 16.32 -16.74
C ALA A 380 -8.93 16.56 -15.25
N LEU A 381 -7.99 15.80 -14.69
CA LEU A 381 -7.74 15.80 -13.26
C LEU A 381 -6.23 15.91 -12.97
N ILE A 382 -5.83 16.97 -12.26
CA ILE A 382 -4.46 17.10 -11.72
C ILE A 382 -4.53 16.89 -10.22
N GLY A 383 -3.65 16.03 -9.67
CA GLY A 383 -3.59 15.77 -8.25
C GLY A 383 -3.20 14.34 -7.91
N SER A 384 -3.81 13.80 -6.85
CA SER A 384 -3.42 12.57 -6.17
C SER A 384 -2.04 12.70 -5.51
N CYS A 385 -1.61 11.68 -4.75
CA CYS A 385 -0.27 11.69 -4.15
C CYS A 385 0.87 11.73 -5.17
N THR A 386 0.60 11.41 -6.44
CA THR A 386 1.60 11.32 -7.49
C THR A 386 2.03 12.70 -8.01
N ASN A 387 1.04 13.57 -8.31
CA ASN A 387 1.30 14.88 -8.92
C ASN A 387 0.46 16.00 -8.28
N SER A 388 0.72 16.27 -7.03
CA SER A 388 0.08 17.33 -6.26
C SER A 388 1.08 18.21 -5.50
N SER A 389 2.37 18.12 -5.85
CA SER A 389 3.41 18.94 -5.27
C SER A 389 3.33 20.39 -5.76
N TYR A 390 3.99 21.30 -5.04
CA TYR A 390 4.10 22.70 -5.45
C TYR A 390 4.69 22.83 -6.87
N GLN A 391 5.71 22.02 -7.19
CA GLN A 391 6.34 22.03 -8.52
C GLN A 391 5.36 21.60 -9.62
N ASP A 392 4.62 20.53 -9.43
CA ASP A 392 3.62 20.03 -10.39
C ASP A 392 2.58 21.12 -10.69
N LEU A 393 2.03 21.71 -9.62
CA LEU A 393 0.99 22.75 -9.72
C LEU A 393 1.55 24.05 -10.31
N SER A 394 2.78 24.45 -9.95
CA SER A 394 3.43 25.64 -10.50
C SER A 394 3.65 25.53 -12.02
N ARG A 395 4.16 24.37 -12.48
CA ARG A 395 4.38 24.10 -13.91
C ARG A 395 3.05 24.09 -14.69
N ALA A 396 2.04 23.38 -14.21
CA ALA A 396 0.72 23.37 -14.84
C ALA A 396 0.09 24.77 -14.85
N ALA A 397 0.20 25.53 -13.77
CA ALA A 397 -0.32 26.90 -13.70
C ALA A 397 0.34 27.86 -14.69
N SER A 398 1.59 27.62 -15.11
CA SER A 398 2.23 28.42 -16.16
C SER A 398 1.50 28.32 -17.50
N LEU A 399 1.03 27.11 -17.84
CA LEU A 399 0.20 26.87 -19.03
C LEU A 399 -1.21 27.49 -18.87
N ALA A 400 -1.80 27.37 -17.68
CA ALA A 400 -3.10 28.01 -17.37
C ALA A 400 -3.03 29.54 -17.55
N ARG A 401 -1.92 30.17 -17.12
CA ARG A 401 -1.68 31.61 -17.33
C ARG A 401 -1.53 31.98 -18.81
N GLN A 402 -0.88 31.11 -19.61
CA GLN A 402 -0.78 31.32 -21.06
C GLN A 402 -2.17 31.30 -21.72
N ALA A 403 -2.99 30.29 -21.36
CA ALA A 403 -4.36 30.16 -21.85
C ALA A 403 -5.24 31.36 -21.44
N SER A 404 -5.23 31.73 -20.16
CA SER A 404 -6.01 32.83 -19.60
C SER A 404 -5.67 34.16 -20.25
N LYS A 405 -4.37 34.46 -20.51
CA LYS A 405 -3.93 35.68 -21.24
C LYS A 405 -4.48 35.74 -22.65
N ARG A 406 -4.87 34.63 -23.26
CA ARG A 406 -5.49 34.52 -24.58
C ARG A 406 -7.01 34.43 -24.53
N GLY A 407 -7.61 34.64 -23.34
CA GLY A 407 -9.04 34.49 -23.11
C GLY A 407 -9.56 33.05 -23.28
N LEU A 408 -8.66 32.07 -23.26
CA LEU A 408 -9.04 30.67 -23.39
C LEU A 408 -9.44 30.08 -22.05
N ARG A 409 -10.43 29.21 -22.05
CA ARG A 409 -10.88 28.40 -20.92
C ARG A 409 -10.82 26.91 -21.29
N VAL A 410 -11.03 26.08 -20.31
CA VAL A 410 -11.22 24.64 -20.51
C VAL A 410 -12.33 24.41 -21.56
N ALA A 411 -12.12 23.41 -22.41
CA ALA A 411 -13.02 23.10 -23.50
C ALA A 411 -14.45 22.78 -22.99
N GLU A 412 -15.44 23.20 -23.75
CA GLU A 412 -16.85 22.95 -23.41
C GLU A 412 -17.15 21.46 -23.28
N GLY A 413 -17.78 21.09 -22.16
CA GLY A 413 -18.10 19.70 -21.82
C GLY A 413 -16.95 18.92 -21.18
N THR A 414 -15.82 19.59 -20.88
CA THR A 414 -14.73 19.03 -20.09
C THR A 414 -14.74 19.59 -18.68
N GLU A 415 -14.87 18.76 -17.66
CA GLU A 415 -14.70 19.13 -16.26
C GLU A 415 -13.21 19.16 -15.92
N PHE A 416 -12.72 20.25 -15.32
CA PHE A 416 -11.29 20.32 -14.92
C PHE A 416 -11.15 20.46 -13.41
N LEU A 417 -10.48 19.50 -12.79
CA LEU A 417 -10.35 19.35 -11.35
C LEU A 417 -8.87 19.38 -10.93
N VAL A 418 -8.59 20.08 -9.83
CA VAL A 418 -7.23 20.18 -9.27
C VAL A 418 -7.28 19.90 -7.78
N SER A 419 -6.47 18.92 -7.30
CA SER A 419 -6.34 18.57 -5.87
C SER A 419 -4.94 18.93 -5.38
N PRO A 420 -4.79 19.90 -4.46
CA PRO A 420 -3.51 20.14 -3.78
C PRO A 420 -3.13 18.95 -2.89
N GLY A 421 -1.83 18.70 -2.71
CA GLY A 421 -1.35 17.54 -1.94
C GLY A 421 -1.49 17.70 -0.44
N SER A 422 -1.45 18.93 0.06
CA SER A 422 -1.56 19.24 1.49
C SER A 422 -2.07 20.66 1.71
N GLU A 423 -2.47 20.95 2.95
CA GLU A 423 -2.87 22.30 3.34
C GLU A 423 -1.70 23.30 3.20
N GLN A 424 -0.47 22.89 3.46
CA GLN A 424 0.72 23.68 3.20
C GLN A 424 0.86 24.05 1.73
N ILE A 425 0.65 23.11 0.81
CA ILE A 425 0.68 23.35 -0.63
C ILE A 425 -0.50 24.24 -1.04
N ARG A 426 -1.72 23.95 -0.55
CA ARG A 426 -2.91 24.76 -0.85
C ARG A 426 -2.72 26.22 -0.47
N ALA A 427 -2.27 26.49 0.75
CA ALA A 427 -2.04 27.85 1.21
C ALA A 427 -0.92 28.54 0.43
N THR A 428 0.11 27.80 0.03
CA THR A 428 1.23 28.33 -0.77
C THR A 428 0.78 28.66 -2.19
N MET A 429 0.00 27.76 -2.83
CA MET A 429 -0.51 28.00 -4.18
C MET A 429 -1.52 29.16 -4.24
N GLU A 430 -2.30 29.38 -3.17
CA GLU A 430 -3.20 30.52 -3.05
C GLU A 430 -2.38 31.83 -2.97
N ARG A 431 -1.39 31.90 -2.08
CA ARG A 431 -0.48 33.06 -1.94
C ARG A 431 0.22 33.41 -3.25
N ASP A 432 0.71 32.39 -3.98
CA ASP A 432 1.54 32.57 -5.17
C ASP A 432 0.71 32.71 -6.47
N GLY A 433 -0.61 32.85 -6.36
CA GLY A 433 -1.51 33.05 -7.50
C GLY A 433 -1.63 31.84 -8.43
N ILE A 434 -1.28 30.65 -7.95
CA ILE A 434 -1.42 29.38 -8.69
C ILE A 434 -2.88 28.96 -8.76
N GLN A 435 -3.60 29.08 -7.64
CA GLN A 435 -5.02 28.76 -7.57
C GLN A 435 -5.82 29.67 -8.54
N GLN A 436 -5.59 30.97 -8.52
CA GLN A 436 -6.26 31.92 -9.42
C GLN A 436 -5.98 31.62 -10.89
N ALA A 437 -4.77 31.15 -11.22
CA ALA A 437 -4.47 30.76 -12.59
C ALA A 437 -5.35 29.59 -13.06
N PHE A 438 -5.57 28.58 -12.24
CA PHE A 438 -6.47 27.45 -12.55
C PHE A 438 -7.93 27.88 -12.60
N GLU A 439 -8.40 28.64 -11.63
CA GLU A 439 -9.80 29.14 -11.58
C GLU A 439 -10.12 30.04 -12.78
N SER A 440 -9.15 30.86 -13.26
CA SER A 440 -9.33 31.75 -14.40
C SER A 440 -9.67 31.03 -15.71
N ILE A 441 -9.22 29.78 -15.85
CA ILE A 441 -9.55 28.94 -17.02
C ILE A 441 -10.72 27.99 -16.75
N GLY A 442 -11.31 27.97 -15.55
CA GLY A 442 -12.50 27.21 -15.20
C GLY A 442 -12.25 25.92 -14.42
N ALA A 443 -11.10 25.78 -13.78
CA ALA A 443 -10.84 24.65 -12.88
C ALA A 443 -11.65 24.76 -11.58
N LYS A 444 -12.02 23.62 -11.01
CA LYS A 444 -12.50 23.48 -9.63
C LYS A 444 -11.38 22.92 -8.75
N VAL A 445 -11.09 23.58 -7.64
CA VAL A 445 -10.13 23.08 -6.66
C VAL A 445 -10.86 22.19 -5.65
N LEU A 446 -10.36 20.96 -5.49
CA LEU A 446 -10.89 19.94 -4.60
C LEU A 446 -10.21 19.99 -3.23
N ALA A 447 -10.72 19.18 -2.29
CA ALA A 447 -10.09 18.95 -1.00
C ALA A 447 -8.70 18.29 -1.13
N ASN A 448 -7.85 18.52 -0.13
CA ASN A 448 -6.52 17.89 0.01
C ASN A 448 -6.69 16.43 0.44
N ALA A 449 -7.13 15.57 -0.47
CA ALA A 449 -7.47 14.18 -0.21
C ALA A 449 -7.29 13.33 -1.46
N CYS A 450 -7.34 12.00 -1.31
CA CYS A 450 -7.22 11.07 -2.44
C CYS A 450 -8.39 11.17 -3.42
N GLY A 451 -9.61 11.40 -2.93
CA GLY A 451 -10.80 11.69 -3.71
C GLY A 451 -10.99 10.82 -4.97
N PRO A 452 -11.04 11.43 -6.17
CA PRO A 452 -11.30 10.70 -7.41
C PRO A 452 -10.31 9.57 -7.72
N CYS A 453 -9.07 9.66 -7.22
CA CYS A 453 -8.05 8.65 -7.46
C CYS A 453 -8.41 7.27 -6.89
N ILE A 454 -9.18 7.24 -5.80
CA ILE A 454 -9.61 6.00 -5.13
C ILE A 454 -11.11 5.72 -5.27
N GLY A 455 -11.81 6.43 -6.15
CA GLY A 455 -13.24 6.27 -6.37
C GLY A 455 -14.12 6.99 -5.35
N GLN A 456 -13.55 7.91 -4.56
CA GLN A 456 -14.31 8.86 -3.75
C GLN A 456 -14.61 10.10 -4.58
N TRP A 457 -15.48 9.92 -5.57
CA TRP A 457 -15.88 10.97 -6.53
C TRP A 457 -17.34 10.82 -6.92
N ASN A 458 -18.13 11.76 -6.53
CA ASN A 458 -19.54 11.78 -6.88
C ASN A 458 -19.74 12.44 -8.26
N ARG A 459 -20.10 11.62 -9.24
CA ARG A 459 -20.50 12.01 -10.60
C ARG A 459 -21.89 11.44 -10.98
N ASP A 460 -22.68 11.04 -10.00
CA ASP A 460 -23.94 10.32 -10.25
C ASP A 460 -24.92 11.11 -11.11
N GLU A 461 -24.86 12.43 -11.09
CA GLU A 461 -25.69 13.30 -11.93
C GLU A 461 -25.14 13.52 -13.35
N ASN A 462 -23.86 13.14 -13.60
CA ASN A 462 -23.29 13.25 -14.93
C ASN A 462 -23.93 12.20 -15.87
N PRO A 463 -24.56 12.63 -16.99
CA PRO A 463 -25.26 11.71 -17.89
C PRO A 463 -24.42 10.55 -18.38
N LEU A 464 -23.11 10.78 -18.67
CA LEU A 464 -22.18 9.74 -19.15
C LEU A 464 -21.99 8.63 -18.11
N VAL A 465 -21.92 9.00 -16.83
CA VAL A 465 -21.75 8.04 -15.71
C VAL A 465 -23.09 7.36 -15.41
N LYS A 466 -24.16 8.15 -15.28
CA LYS A 466 -25.51 7.65 -14.99
C LYS A 466 -26.00 6.63 -16.03
N ASN A 467 -25.74 6.90 -17.32
CA ASN A 467 -26.12 6.01 -18.42
C ASN A 467 -25.07 4.94 -18.73
N ARG A 468 -23.95 4.92 -17.98
CA ARG A 468 -22.80 4.04 -18.23
C ARG A 468 -22.26 4.16 -19.66
N GLU A 469 -22.22 5.36 -20.19
CA GLU A 469 -21.69 5.62 -21.53
C GLU A 469 -20.17 5.56 -21.56
N THR A 470 -19.61 5.20 -22.71
CA THR A 470 -18.17 5.26 -22.94
C THR A 470 -17.71 6.71 -22.98
N ASN A 471 -16.71 7.03 -22.19
CA ASN A 471 -16.12 8.36 -22.15
C ASN A 471 -14.63 8.28 -21.78
N SER A 472 -13.86 9.31 -22.16
CA SER A 472 -12.45 9.42 -21.80
C SER A 472 -12.25 10.50 -20.74
N ILE A 473 -11.44 10.16 -19.75
CA ILE A 473 -10.89 11.11 -18.77
C ILE A 473 -9.36 11.05 -18.81
N VAL A 474 -8.73 12.18 -18.53
CA VAL A 474 -7.25 12.29 -18.48
C VAL A 474 -6.83 12.72 -17.09
N SER A 475 -5.91 12.02 -16.48
CA SER A 475 -5.49 12.33 -15.11
C SER A 475 -3.99 12.17 -14.88
N SER A 476 -3.47 12.93 -13.90
CA SER A 476 -2.11 12.73 -13.41
C SER A 476 -2.02 11.69 -12.28
N PHE A 477 -3.04 10.87 -12.10
CA PHE A 477 -3.15 9.85 -11.08
C PHE A 477 -2.17 8.69 -11.31
N ASN A 478 -2.24 7.69 -10.43
CA ASN A 478 -1.36 6.51 -10.49
C ASN A 478 -2.08 5.25 -11.00
N ARG A 479 -3.41 5.16 -10.87
CA ARG A 479 -4.21 3.99 -11.26
C ARG A 479 -5.41 4.37 -12.10
N ASN A 480 -5.70 3.53 -13.08
CA ASN A 480 -6.77 3.71 -14.05
C ASN A 480 -7.57 2.43 -14.32
N PHE A 481 -7.64 1.53 -13.32
CA PHE A 481 -8.41 0.29 -13.46
C PHE A 481 -9.87 0.55 -13.78
N ARG A 482 -10.51 -0.41 -14.41
CA ARG A 482 -11.93 -0.33 -14.80
C ARG A 482 -12.82 0.01 -13.60
N ALA A 483 -13.71 0.96 -13.76
CA ALA A 483 -14.61 1.49 -12.72
C ALA A 483 -13.92 2.14 -11.50
N ARG A 484 -12.60 2.38 -11.57
CA ARG A 484 -11.79 2.84 -10.42
C ARG A 484 -12.18 4.22 -9.93
N ASN A 485 -12.43 5.16 -10.83
CA ASN A 485 -12.54 6.59 -10.48
C ASN A 485 -13.96 7.03 -10.16
N ASP A 486 -14.92 6.70 -11.04
CA ASP A 486 -16.31 7.17 -10.96
C ASP A 486 -17.35 6.03 -10.94
N GLY A 487 -16.92 4.79 -10.78
CA GLY A 487 -17.78 3.61 -10.74
C GLY A 487 -18.33 3.18 -12.11
N ASN A 488 -18.16 3.97 -13.18
CA ASN A 488 -18.56 3.59 -14.52
C ASN A 488 -17.50 2.69 -15.17
N PRO A 489 -17.80 1.42 -15.50
CA PRO A 489 -16.84 0.50 -16.11
C PRO A 489 -16.41 0.89 -17.52
N ASN A 490 -17.11 1.84 -18.15
CA ASN A 490 -16.84 2.32 -19.50
C ASN A 490 -16.11 3.68 -19.52
N THR A 491 -15.76 4.23 -18.35
CA THR A 491 -14.87 5.39 -18.24
C THR A 491 -13.44 4.95 -18.49
N MET A 492 -12.85 5.43 -19.57
CA MET A 492 -11.46 5.21 -19.95
C MET A 492 -10.59 6.30 -19.32
N ASN A 493 -9.80 5.96 -18.30
CA ASN A 493 -8.86 6.90 -17.71
C ASN A 493 -7.45 6.70 -18.31
N PHE A 494 -6.86 7.79 -18.78
CA PHE A 494 -5.52 7.86 -19.34
C PHE A 494 -4.61 8.63 -18.38
N LEU A 495 -3.57 7.96 -17.90
CA LEU A 495 -2.59 8.52 -16.97
C LEU A 495 -1.50 9.26 -17.72
N THR A 496 -1.22 10.51 -17.34
CA THR A 496 -0.18 11.32 -17.96
C THR A 496 0.37 12.39 -17.00
N SER A 497 1.29 13.24 -17.45
CA SER A 497 1.81 14.35 -16.65
C SER A 497 0.79 15.48 -16.50
N PRO A 498 0.88 16.32 -15.44
CA PRO A 498 0.00 17.46 -15.22
C PRO A 498 -0.07 18.42 -16.41
N GLU A 499 1.03 18.61 -17.10
CA GLU A 499 1.14 19.48 -18.26
C GLU A 499 0.31 18.93 -19.45
N MET A 500 0.39 17.63 -19.67
CA MET A 500 -0.42 16.95 -20.69
C MET A 500 -1.91 16.93 -20.33
N VAL A 501 -2.24 16.75 -19.05
CA VAL A 501 -3.62 16.86 -18.54
C VAL A 501 -4.21 18.22 -18.88
N LEU A 502 -3.45 19.28 -18.64
CA LEU A 502 -3.92 20.64 -18.95
C LEU A 502 -4.07 20.88 -20.46
N GLY A 503 -3.15 20.38 -21.28
CA GLY A 503 -3.27 20.41 -22.73
C GLY A 503 -4.57 19.75 -23.23
N ALA A 504 -4.88 18.57 -22.71
CA ALA A 504 -6.13 17.86 -22.98
C ALA A 504 -7.38 18.62 -22.48
N ALA A 505 -7.30 19.27 -21.31
CA ALA A 505 -8.38 20.10 -20.76
C ALA A 505 -8.70 21.30 -21.63
N LEU A 506 -7.68 21.99 -22.13
CA LEU A 506 -7.85 23.19 -22.98
C LEU A 506 -8.38 22.85 -24.37
N SER A 507 -7.93 21.74 -24.94
CA SER A 507 -8.35 21.29 -26.29
C SER A 507 -9.65 20.48 -26.29
N GLY A 508 -10.01 19.85 -25.18
CA GLY A 508 -11.11 18.89 -25.06
C GLY A 508 -10.84 17.56 -25.77
N ARG A 509 -9.58 17.30 -26.21
CA ARG A 509 -9.22 16.14 -27.04
C ARG A 509 -8.04 15.36 -26.43
N LEU A 510 -8.20 14.04 -26.41
CA LEU A 510 -7.14 13.12 -26.00
C LEU A 510 -5.99 13.08 -27.04
N SER A 511 -6.32 13.26 -28.32
CA SER A 511 -5.36 13.29 -29.42
C SER A 511 -4.49 14.56 -29.50
N PHE A 512 -4.85 15.63 -28.77
CA PHE A 512 -4.15 16.91 -28.85
C PHE A 512 -2.69 16.82 -28.36
N ASN A 513 -1.73 17.25 -29.17
CA ASN A 513 -0.31 17.26 -28.85
C ASN A 513 0.22 18.69 -28.65
N PRO A 514 0.39 19.17 -27.40
CA PRO A 514 0.81 20.55 -27.12
C PRO A 514 2.23 20.88 -27.64
N LEU A 515 3.01 19.88 -28.03
CA LEU A 515 4.36 20.06 -28.59
C LEU A 515 4.31 20.52 -30.06
N VAL A 516 3.23 20.23 -30.77
CA VAL A 516 3.13 20.49 -32.22
C VAL A 516 1.84 21.20 -32.62
N ASP A 517 0.71 20.90 -31.97
CA ASP A 517 -0.61 21.43 -32.31
C ASP A 517 -0.81 22.86 -31.80
N THR A 518 -1.76 23.58 -32.42
CA THR A 518 -2.20 24.90 -32.05
C THR A 518 -3.55 24.85 -31.35
N LEU A 519 -3.81 25.84 -30.50
CA LEU A 519 -5.11 26.18 -29.94
C LEU A 519 -5.62 27.46 -30.57
N THR A 520 -6.92 27.67 -30.58
CA THR A 520 -7.55 28.89 -31.06
C THR A 520 -7.94 29.79 -29.90
N ASP A 521 -7.46 31.01 -29.86
CA ASP A 521 -7.78 31.99 -28.81
C ASP A 521 -9.20 32.55 -28.94
N SER A 522 -9.64 33.34 -27.96
CA SER A 522 -10.96 33.94 -27.95
C SER A 522 -11.19 34.95 -29.09
N ALA A 523 -10.13 35.42 -29.75
CA ALA A 523 -10.18 36.31 -30.91
C ALA A 523 -10.14 35.56 -32.25
N GLY A 524 -10.04 34.22 -32.24
CA GLY A 524 -9.98 33.38 -33.43
C GLY A 524 -8.57 33.17 -33.97
N ASN A 525 -7.51 33.59 -33.26
CA ASN A 525 -6.13 33.40 -33.70
C ASN A 525 -5.58 32.04 -33.21
N GLU A 526 -4.87 31.37 -34.09
CA GLU A 526 -4.13 30.18 -33.72
C GLU A 526 -2.85 30.53 -32.94
N PHE A 527 -2.58 29.79 -31.89
CA PHE A 527 -1.33 29.90 -31.14
C PHE A 527 -0.90 28.55 -30.60
N LYS A 528 0.41 28.44 -30.32
CA LYS A 528 1.03 27.29 -29.69
C LYS A 528 1.36 27.61 -28.24
N LEU A 529 1.20 26.66 -27.35
CA LEU A 529 1.64 26.77 -25.96
C LEU A 529 3.18 26.73 -25.89
N ASP A 530 3.77 27.65 -25.16
CA ASP A 530 5.18 27.55 -24.80
C ASP A 530 5.40 26.43 -23.77
N PRO A 531 6.60 25.82 -23.72
CA PRO A 531 6.91 24.81 -22.72
C PRO A 531 6.62 25.29 -21.29
N PRO A 532 6.09 24.39 -20.42
CA PRO A 532 5.75 24.77 -19.05
C PRO A 532 6.99 25.20 -18.26
N THR A 533 6.83 26.25 -17.48
CA THR A 533 7.82 26.74 -16.53
C THR A 533 7.26 26.69 -15.12
N GLY A 534 8.10 26.54 -14.10
CA GLY A 534 7.66 26.54 -12.71
C GLY A 534 8.84 26.40 -11.76
N ASP A 535 8.61 26.78 -10.52
CA ASP A 535 9.63 26.73 -9.48
C ASP A 535 9.61 25.33 -8.80
N GLU A 536 10.77 24.76 -8.53
CA GLU A 536 10.92 23.51 -7.77
C GLU A 536 10.35 23.66 -6.35
N LEU A 537 10.66 24.81 -5.73
CA LEU A 537 10.24 25.20 -4.39
C LEU A 537 9.69 26.64 -4.42
N PRO A 538 8.75 26.99 -3.54
CA PRO A 538 8.24 28.36 -3.48
C PRO A 538 9.34 29.33 -3.08
N ARG A 539 9.45 30.45 -3.78
CA ARG A 539 10.53 31.46 -3.61
C ARG A 539 10.55 32.06 -2.20
N ASP A 540 9.37 32.28 -1.65
CA ASP A 540 9.18 32.86 -0.30
C ASP A 540 8.95 31.77 0.77
N GLY A 541 9.40 30.55 0.51
CA GLY A 541 9.16 29.38 1.35
C GLY A 541 7.70 28.93 1.35
N TYR A 542 7.43 27.82 2.02
CA TYR A 542 6.06 27.31 2.15
C TYR A 542 5.25 28.13 3.15
N ALA A 543 4.00 28.44 2.82
CA ALA A 543 3.01 28.93 3.79
C ALA A 543 2.60 27.77 4.72
N LEU A 544 2.40 28.07 6.01
CA LEU A 544 2.11 27.01 6.99
C LEU A 544 0.69 26.44 6.89
N GLY A 545 -0.21 27.13 6.17
CA GLY A 545 -1.62 26.80 6.12
C GLY A 545 -2.36 27.14 7.42
N ARG A 546 -3.60 26.63 7.56
CA ARG A 546 -4.44 26.85 8.73
C ARG A 546 -3.98 25.96 9.90
N ASP A 547 -3.92 26.54 11.13
CA ASP A 547 -3.47 25.83 12.33
C ASP A 547 -4.33 24.59 12.65
N GLU A 548 -5.61 24.63 12.32
CA GLU A 548 -6.54 23.52 12.48
C GLU A 548 -6.16 22.25 11.71
N TYR A 549 -5.33 22.36 10.66
CA TYR A 549 -4.85 21.24 9.88
C TYR A 549 -3.43 20.77 10.26
N ARG A 550 -2.91 21.27 11.38
CA ARG A 550 -1.69 20.69 11.99
C ARG A 550 -2.00 19.36 12.67
N PRO A 551 -1.02 18.48 12.84
CA PRO A 551 -1.27 17.20 13.49
C PRO A 551 -1.63 17.40 14.96
N LEU A 552 -2.65 16.69 15.41
CA LEU A 552 -2.92 16.58 16.84
C LEU A 552 -1.83 15.71 17.47
N LEU A 553 -1.14 16.26 18.48
CA LEU A 553 -0.01 15.63 19.17
C LEU A 553 -0.29 15.38 20.66
N ASP A 554 -1.51 15.64 21.12
CA ASP A 554 -1.91 15.49 22.51
C ASP A 554 -1.95 13.99 22.88
N HIS A 555 -1.19 13.62 23.91
CA HIS A 555 -1.14 12.25 24.43
C HIS A 555 -1.87 12.21 25.78
N GLN A 556 -2.93 11.41 25.85
CA GLN A 556 -3.77 11.21 27.02
C GLN A 556 -3.97 9.72 27.26
N ALA A 557 -3.07 9.09 28.03
CA ALA A 557 -3.05 7.65 28.25
C ALA A 557 -4.38 7.07 28.79
N GLU A 558 -5.14 7.87 29.54
CA GLU A 558 -6.43 7.47 30.11
C GLU A 558 -7.64 7.79 29.18
N MET A 559 -7.40 8.26 27.95
CA MET A 559 -8.47 8.53 26.99
C MET A 559 -9.32 7.27 26.75
N GLU A 560 -10.63 7.41 26.87
CA GLU A 560 -11.56 6.37 26.45
C GLU A 560 -11.76 6.41 24.94
N ILE A 561 -11.69 5.25 24.29
CA ILE A 561 -11.89 5.13 22.86
C ILE A 561 -13.38 4.85 22.61
N PRO A 562 -14.12 5.75 21.95
CA PRO A 562 -15.55 5.58 21.76
C PRO A 562 -15.84 4.52 20.69
N ILE A 563 -16.47 3.42 21.06
CA ILE A 563 -17.03 2.41 20.15
C ILE A 563 -18.44 2.10 20.65
N ALA A 564 -19.44 2.57 19.91
CA ALA A 564 -20.82 2.32 20.28
C ALA A 564 -21.18 0.83 20.05
N LEU A 565 -21.82 0.19 21.02
CA LEU A 565 -22.27 -1.20 20.90
C LEU A 565 -23.24 -1.45 19.74
N THR A 566 -23.92 -0.40 19.29
CA THR A 566 -24.86 -0.44 18.15
C THR A 566 -24.22 0.00 16.84
N SER A 567 -22.91 0.26 16.83
CA SER A 567 -22.23 0.67 15.61
C SER A 567 -22.30 -0.43 14.54
N ALA A 568 -22.58 -0.04 13.31
CA ALA A 568 -22.48 -0.94 12.17
C ALA A 568 -21.09 -0.89 11.51
N ARG A 569 -20.22 0.07 11.90
CA ARG A 569 -18.93 0.35 11.26
C ARG A 569 -17.72 -0.03 12.11
N LEU A 570 -17.85 0.03 13.44
CA LEU A 570 -16.79 -0.26 14.41
C LEU A 570 -17.25 -1.36 15.38
N GLN A 571 -16.34 -2.25 15.75
CA GLN A 571 -16.56 -3.30 16.71
C GLN A 571 -15.28 -3.53 17.51
N THR A 572 -15.40 -3.53 18.85
CA THR A 572 -14.28 -3.97 19.69
C THR A 572 -13.96 -5.43 19.37
N LEU A 573 -12.69 -5.72 19.09
CA LEU A 573 -12.26 -7.09 18.83
C LEU A 573 -12.10 -7.88 20.12
N GLU A 574 -12.52 -9.13 20.07
CA GLU A 574 -12.18 -10.12 21.10
C GLU A 574 -10.94 -10.90 20.65
N ALA A 575 -10.08 -11.22 21.61
CA ALA A 575 -8.91 -12.07 21.34
C ALA A 575 -9.36 -13.45 20.90
N PHE A 576 -8.75 -13.97 19.83
CA PHE A 576 -9.02 -15.34 19.41
C PHE A 576 -8.54 -16.34 20.46
N ALA A 577 -9.32 -17.40 20.67
CA ALA A 577 -8.95 -18.44 21.63
C ALA A 577 -7.58 -19.06 21.28
N PRO A 578 -6.71 -19.29 22.27
CA PRO A 578 -5.49 -20.05 22.08
C PRO A 578 -5.80 -21.46 21.57
N TRP A 579 -4.83 -22.04 20.88
CA TRP A 579 -4.92 -23.46 20.52
C TRP A 579 -4.88 -24.31 21.79
N ASP A 580 -5.77 -25.33 21.86
CA ASP A 580 -5.97 -26.18 23.04
C ASP A 580 -4.90 -27.29 23.22
N GLY A 581 -3.90 -27.32 22.31
CA GLY A 581 -2.85 -28.35 22.33
C GLY A 581 -3.28 -29.69 21.78
N GLN A 582 -4.49 -29.79 21.18
CA GLN A 582 -5.00 -31.03 20.63
C GLN A 582 -4.91 -31.10 19.11
N GLU A 583 -4.98 -32.29 18.55
CA GLU A 583 -5.22 -32.48 17.13
C GLU A 583 -6.56 -31.89 16.74
N PHE A 584 -6.66 -31.31 15.54
CA PHE A 584 -7.97 -30.93 15.01
C PHE A 584 -8.74 -32.19 14.63
N ALA A 585 -9.95 -32.32 15.14
CA ALA A 585 -10.81 -33.48 14.90
C ALA A 585 -12.16 -33.05 14.33
N ASN A 586 -12.77 -33.92 13.53
CA ASN A 586 -14.11 -33.72 12.97
C ASN A 586 -14.29 -32.39 12.18
N THR A 587 -13.21 -31.88 11.57
CA THR A 587 -13.24 -30.62 10.80
C THR A 587 -13.94 -30.85 9.47
N ARG A 588 -14.86 -29.95 9.10
CA ARG A 588 -15.63 -30.03 7.85
C ARG A 588 -14.95 -29.22 6.74
N VAL A 589 -14.98 -29.73 5.52
CA VAL A 589 -14.55 -28.97 4.35
C VAL A 589 -15.67 -28.02 3.98
N LEU A 590 -15.48 -26.73 4.23
CA LEU A 590 -16.49 -25.73 3.86
C LEU A 590 -16.53 -25.51 2.35
N VAL A 591 -15.37 -25.33 1.72
CA VAL A 591 -15.24 -25.08 0.28
C VAL A 591 -13.93 -25.65 -0.24
N THR A 592 -13.98 -26.19 -1.46
CA THR A 592 -12.79 -26.49 -2.28
C THR A 592 -12.70 -25.46 -3.38
N VAL A 593 -11.81 -24.50 -3.20
CA VAL A 593 -11.63 -23.35 -4.12
C VAL A 593 -10.96 -23.82 -5.40
N GLN A 594 -11.54 -23.48 -6.55
CA GLN A 594 -11.02 -23.78 -7.88
C GLN A 594 -10.37 -22.56 -8.51
N GLY A 595 -9.16 -22.70 -9.01
CA GLY A 595 -8.44 -21.69 -9.77
C GLY A 595 -8.05 -20.47 -8.91
N LYS A 596 -7.96 -19.30 -9.54
CA LYS A 596 -7.48 -18.07 -8.92
C LYS A 596 -8.40 -17.59 -7.80
N CYS A 597 -7.88 -17.49 -6.59
CA CYS A 597 -8.57 -16.91 -5.44
C CYS A 597 -7.72 -15.79 -4.81
N THR A 598 -8.08 -14.56 -5.12
CA THR A 598 -7.38 -13.37 -4.61
C THR A 598 -7.90 -12.97 -3.24
N THR A 599 -7.19 -12.06 -2.55
CA THR A 599 -7.71 -11.45 -1.32
C THR A 599 -9.01 -10.66 -1.55
N ASP A 600 -9.29 -10.19 -2.77
CA ASP A 600 -10.58 -9.61 -3.14
C ASP A 600 -11.71 -10.65 -3.22
N HIS A 601 -11.40 -11.88 -3.58
CA HIS A 601 -12.36 -12.98 -3.56
C HIS A 601 -12.65 -13.46 -2.12
N ILE A 602 -11.65 -13.36 -1.22
CA ILE A 602 -11.79 -13.80 0.18
C ILE A 602 -12.45 -12.70 1.02
N SER A 603 -12.05 -11.45 0.84
CA SER A 603 -12.54 -10.27 1.56
C SER A 603 -12.78 -9.14 0.57
N ALA A 604 -13.97 -9.09 -0.01
CA ALA A 604 -14.32 -8.18 -1.07
C ALA A 604 -14.26 -6.70 -0.64
N ALA A 605 -13.90 -5.83 -1.58
CA ALA A 605 -13.90 -4.37 -1.43
C ALA A 605 -15.26 -3.74 -1.84
N GLY A 606 -15.27 -2.55 -2.37
CA GLY A 606 -16.46 -1.83 -2.82
C GLY A 606 -17.39 -1.49 -1.65
N LYS A 607 -18.67 -1.84 -1.75
CA LYS A 607 -19.70 -1.55 -0.71
C LYS A 607 -19.36 -2.09 0.69
N TRP A 608 -18.40 -3.01 0.80
CA TRP A 608 -17.98 -3.60 2.07
C TRP A 608 -16.94 -2.76 2.81
N LEU A 609 -16.33 -1.79 2.15
CA LEU A 609 -15.29 -0.93 2.73
C LEU A 609 -15.77 -0.18 3.98
N LYS A 610 -17.05 0.16 4.05
CA LYS A 610 -17.65 0.82 5.22
C LYS A 610 -17.64 -0.03 6.49
N TYR A 611 -17.47 -1.35 6.37
CA TYR A 611 -17.43 -2.29 7.49
C TYR A 611 -16.02 -2.69 7.93
N LYS A 612 -14.98 -2.07 7.39
CA LYS A 612 -13.58 -2.45 7.69
C LYS A 612 -13.22 -2.44 9.19
N GLY A 613 -13.89 -1.63 9.99
CA GLY A 613 -13.73 -1.60 11.45
C GLY A 613 -14.68 -2.54 12.21
N HIS A 614 -15.52 -3.33 11.52
CA HIS A 614 -16.52 -4.20 12.15
C HIS A 614 -16.41 -5.63 11.62
N LEU A 615 -15.67 -6.48 12.35
CA LEU A 615 -15.30 -7.82 11.87
C LEU A 615 -16.51 -8.71 11.59
N GLU A 616 -17.54 -8.68 12.42
CA GLU A 616 -18.75 -9.48 12.23
C GLU A 616 -19.50 -9.09 10.95
N ASN A 617 -19.76 -7.80 10.74
CA ASN A 617 -20.44 -7.32 9.53
C ASN A 617 -19.60 -7.56 8.27
N LEU A 618 -18.29 -7.36 8.36
CA LEU A 618 -17.39 -7.63 7.26
C LEU A 618 -17.33 -9.13 6.92
N SER A 619 -17.43 -10.01 7.92
CA SER A 619 -17.38 -11.46 7.72
C SER A 619 -18.51 -12.03 6.87
N ARG A 620 -19.58 -11.26 6.67
CA ARG A 620 -20.66 -11.59 5.72
C ARG A 620 -20.22 -11.57 4.25
N ASN A 621 -19.01 -11.11 3.96
CA ASN A 621 -18.41 -11.18 2.63
C ASN A 621 -17.28 -12.21 2.49
N THR A 622 -17.14 -13.10 3.47
CA THR A 622 -16.07 -14.11 3.47
C THR A 622 -16.22 -15.05 2.28
N LEU A 623 -15.18 -15.10 1.42
CA LEU A 623 -15.10 -15.99 0.26
C LEU A 623 -16.21 -15.81 -0.80
N ILE A 624 -16.91 -14.67 -0.82
CA ILE A 624 -18.01 -14.46 -1.79
C ILE A 624 -17.56 -14.43 -3.25
N GLY A 625 -16.27 -14.27 -3.51
CA GLY A 625 -15.68 -14.34 -4.85
C GLY A 625 -15.05 -15.70 -5.19
N ALA A 626 -15.07 -16.66 -4.27
CA ALA A 626 -14.44 -17.96 -4.48
C ALA A 626 -15.32 -18.88 -5.34
N ALA A 627 -14.71 -19.47 -6.38
CA ALA A 627 -15.33 -20.51 -7.20
C ALA A 627 -15.15 -21.86 -6.52
N ASN A 628 -16.21 -22.67 -6.44
CA ASN A 628 -16.22 -23.96 -5.77
C ASN A 628 -16.08 -25.11 -6.76
N ALA A 629 -15.01 -25.90 -6.65
CA ALA A 629 -14.75 -27.07 -7.50
C ALA A 629 -15.88 -28.10 -7.43
N ALA A 630 -16.47 -28.31 -6.26
CA ALA A 630 -17.55 -29.26 -6.05
C ALA A 630 -18.91 -28.82 -6.60
N MET A 631 -19.02 -27.58 -7.03
CA MET A 631 -20.23 -26.96 -7.59
C MET A 631 -19.98 -26.47 -9.02
N GLU A 632 -19.19 -27.20 -9.79
CA GLU A 632 -18.86 -26.89 -11.21
C GLU A 632 -18.29 -25.47 -11.41
N GLY A 633 -17.55 -24.96 -10.43
CA GLY A 633 -16.96 -23.63 -10.48
C GLY A 633 -17.94 -22.48 -10.15
N GLN A 634 -19.14 -22.79 -9.68
CA GLN A 634 -20.08 -21.75 -9.24
C GLN A 634 -19.46 -20.93 -8.09
N VAL A 635 -19.67 -19.62 -8.18
CA VAL A 635 -19.11 -18.67 -7.22
C VAL A 635 -20.04 -18.52 -6.02
N ASN A 636 -19.47 -18.47 -4.82
CA ASN A 636 -20.19 -18.23 -3.56
C ASN A 636 -21.32 -19.22 -3.29
N LEU A 637 -21.16 -20.49 -3.67
CA LEU A 637 -22.17 -21.52 -3.42
C LEU A 637 -21.53 -22.78 -2.83
N VAL A 638 -22.06 -23.27 -1.70
CA VAL A 638 -21.61 -24.51 -1.03
C VAL A 638 -22.78 -25.32 -0.51
N ARG A 639 -22.57 -26.65 -0.41
CA ARG A 639 -23.44 -27.53 0.34
C ARG A 639 -22.97 -27.62 1.79
N ASN A 640 -23.93 -27.66 2.72
CA ASN A 640 -23.63 -27.92 4.11
C ASN A 640 -23.23 -29.40 4.31
N ALA A 641 -22.13 -29.61 5.03
CA ALA A 641 -21.64 -30.95 5.36
C ALA A 641 -22.25 -31.53 6.64
N VAL A 642 -23.12 -30.80 7.33
CA VAL A 642 -23.75 -31.21 8.59
C VAL A 642 -25.22 -31.42 8.36
N GLU A 643 -25.65 -32.69 8.48
CA GLU A 643 -27.06 -33.05 8.29
C GLU A 643 -27.94 -32.36 9.35
N GLY A 644 -29.05 -31.80 8.91
CA GLY A 644 -30.02 -31.12 9.78
C GLY A 644 -29.63 -29.71 10.19
N LEU A 645 -28.46 -29.16 9.76
CA LEU A 645 -28.06 -27.80 10.01
C LEU A 645 -28.39 -26.92 8.79
N GLU A 646 -29.23 -25.92 8.99
CA GLU A 646 -29.62 -25.00 7.93
C GLU A 646 -28.60 -23.80 7.77
N PRO A 647 -28.42 -23.29 6.54
CA PRO A 647 -29.02 -23.78 5.29
C PRO A 647 -28.32 -25.04 4.76
N ALA A 648 -29.10 -26.01 4.21
CA ALA A 648 -28.54 -27.20 3.60
C ALA A 648 -27.64 -26.91 2.36
N GLN A 649 -27.93 -25.82 1.68
CA GLN A 649 -27.10 -25.23 0.64
C GLN A 649 -27.27 -23.70 0.69
N GLY A 650 -26.16 -22.93 0.53
CA GLY A 650 -26.25 -21.49 0.61
C GLY A 650 -24.96 -20.81 0.20
N THR A 651 -24.87 -19.52 0.48
CA THR A 651 -23.64 -18.78 0.30
C THR A 651 -22.56 -19.26 1.25
N ILE A 652 -21.30 -19.11 0.88
CA ILE A 652 -20.17 -19.54 1.74
C ILE A 652 -20.25 -18.89 3.13
N PRO A 653 -20.44 -17.55 3.26
CA PRO A 653 -20.53 -16.93 4.58
C PRO A 653 -21.74 -17.36 5.40
N ASP A 654 -22.89 -17.69 4.79
CA ASP A 654 -24.08 -18.15 5.53
C ASP A 654 -23.85 -19.54 6.15
N VAL A 655 -23.26 -20.47 5.38
CA VAL A 655 -22.93 -21.81 5.89
C VAL A 655 -21.81 -21.73 6.93
N ALA A 656 -20.79 -20.88 6.72
CA ALA A 656 -19.72 -20.65 7.70
C ALA A 656 -20.27 -20.09 9.03
N LEU A 657 -21.23 -19.17 8.97
CA LEU A 657 -21.90 -18.64 10.15
C LEU A 657 -22.74 -19.71 10.88
N ALA A 658 -23.44 -20.56 10.14
CA ALA A 658 -24.15 -21.70 10.72
C ALA A 658 -23.19 -22.64 11.44
N TYR A 659 -22.02 -22.96 10.85
CA TYR A 659 -20.97 -23.75 11.49
C TYR A 659 -20.45 -23.10 12.77
N LYS A 660 -20.15 -21.80 12.73
CA LYS A 660 -19.72 -21.06 13.91
C LYS A 660 -20.74 -21.15 15.02
N THR A 661 -22.03 -20.95 14.72
CA THR A 661 -23.12 -20.97 15.70
C THR A 661 -23.31 -22.35 16.31
N ALA A 662 -23.10 -23.41 15.51
CA ALA A 662 -23.18 -24.79 15.96
C ALA A 662 -21.88 -25.34 16.57
N GLY A 663 -20.82 -24.55 16.63
CA GLY A 663 -19.51 -24.99 17.14
C GLY A 663 -18.80 -26.01 16.25
N VAL A 664 -19.10 -26.05 14.95
CA VAL A 664 -18.51 -26.96 13.97
C VAL A 664 -17.23 -26.37 13.40
N PRO A 665 -16.05 -26.98 13.64
CA PRO A 665 -14.82 -26.54 13.03
C PRO A 665 -14.80 -26.81 11.52
N TRP A 666 -14.18 -25.90 10.74
CA TRP A 666 -14.11 -26.05 9.29
C TRP A 666 -12.78 -25.62 8.72
N LEU A 667 -12.53 -26.02 7.50
CA LEU A 667 -11.33 -25.70 6.74
C LEU A 667 -11.65 -25.29 5.30
N VAL A 668 -10.71 -24.62 4.66
CA VAL A 668 -10.69 -24.33 3.23
C VAL A 668 -9.67 -25.24 2.55
N ILE A 669 -10.06 -25.86 1.44
CA ILE A 669 -9.13 -26.44 0.48
C ILE A 669 -8.95 -25.45 -0.66
N ALA A 670 -7.70 -25.14 -1.01
CA ALA A 670 -7.40 -24.08 -1.97
C ALA A 670 -6.48 -24.54 -3.10
N ASP A 671 -6.62 -23.89 -4.25
CA ASP A 671 -5.80 -24.10 -5.43
C ASP A 671 -4.47 -23.32 -5.33
N TYR A 672 -3.75 -23.18 -6.42
CA TYR A 672 -2.45 -22.49 -6.47
C TYR A 672 -2.55 -20.99 -6.15
N ASN A 673 -1.52 -20.47 -5.48
CA ASN A 673 -1.33 -19.06 -5.16
C ASN A 673 -2.52 -18.44 -4.40
N TYR A 674 -3.10 -19.20 -3.46
CA TYR A 674 -4.25 -18.76 -2.67
C TYR A 674 -3.96 -17.47 -1.90
N GLY A 675 -4.86 -16.49 -2.01
CA GLY A 675 -4.72 -15.18 -1.36
C GLY A 675 -3.82 -14.20 -2.09
N GLU A 676 -3.60 -14.39 -3.39
CA GLU A 676 -2.89 -13.41 -4.25
C GLU A 676 -3.55 -12.03 -4.19
N GLY A 677 -2.76 -10.96 -4.33
CA GLY A 677 -3.26 -9.59 -4.43
C GLY A 677 -2.91 -8.72 -3.22
N SER A 678 -3.81 -7.84 -2.83
CA SER A 678 -3.57 -6.85 -1.77
C SER A 678 -3.32 -7.51 -0.41
N ALA A 679 -2.42 -6.92 0.38
CA ALA A 679 -2.12 -7.37 1.75
C ALA A 679 -3.29 -7.03 2.69
N ARG A 680 -4.28 -7.94 2.78
CA ARG A 680 -5.47 -7.76 3.62
C ARG A 680 -5.49 -8.75 4.78
N GLU A 681 -5.25 -8.25 5.97
CA GLU A 681 -5.41 -9.01 7.21
C GLU A 681 -6.84 -9.55 7.40
N HIS A 682 -7.83 -8.82 6.92
CA HIS A 682 -9.25 -9.23 6.95
C HIS A 682 -9.49 -10.56 6.26
N ALA A 683 -8.73 -10.86 5.18
CA ALA A 683 -8.84 -12.12 4.47
C ALA A 683 -8.41 -13.36 5.33
N ALA A 684 -7.65 -13.13 6.40
CA ALA A 684 -7.30 -14.14 7.39
C ALA A 684 -8.20 -14.06 8.65
N MET A 685 -8.52 -12.84 9.09
CA MET A 685 -9.35 -12.62 10.28
C MET A 685 -10.78 -13.12 10.11
N GLN A 686 -11.40 -12.89 8.95
CA GLN A 686 -12.78 -13.30 8.68
C GLN A 686 -12.99 -14.81 8.74
N PRO A 687 -12.20 -15.64 8.01
CA PRO A 687 -12.30 -17.10 8.19
C PRO A 687 -12.06 -17.53 9.64
N ARG A 688 -11.03 -16.97 10.32
CA ARG A 688 -10.76 -17.27 11.72
C ARG A 688 -11.96 -16.94 12.63
N PHE A 689 -12.54 -15.76 12.46
CA PHE A 689 -13.72 -15.32 13.19
C PHE A 689 -14.92 -16.24 12.99
N LEU A 690 -15.09 -16.80 11.79
CA LEU A 690 -16.16 -17.72 11.46
C LEU A 690 -15.87 -19.19 11.86
N GLY A 691 -14.71 -19.48 12.47
CA GLY A 691 -14.37 -20.81 12.98
C GLY A 691 -13.46 -21.66 12.09
N CYS A 692 -12.83 -21.07 11.08
CA CYS A 692 -11.79 -21.72 10.29
C CYS A 692 -10.55 -21.98 11.15
N ASN A 693 -10.13 -23.24 11.25
CA ASN A 693 -8.95 -23.64 12.01
C ASN A 693 -7.71 -23.86 11.11
N MET A 694 -7.90 -24.23 9.85
CA MET A 694 -6.81 -24.43 8.90
C MET A 694 -7.22 -24.10 7.46
N VAL A 695 -6.23 -23.78 6.65
CA VAL A 695 -6.34 -23.70 5.20
C VAL A 695 -5.31 -24.64 4.60
N VAL A 696 -5.74 -25.53 3.71
CA VAL A 696 -4.84 -26.45 3.00
C VAL A 696 -4.84 -26.08 1.53
N ALA A 697 -3.68 -25.69 1.01
CA ALA A 697 -3.56 -25.17 -0.35
C ALA A 697 -2.56 -25.97 -1.19
N ARG A 698 -2.70 -25.86 -2.52
CA ARG A 698 -1.66 -26.32 -3.44
C ARG A 698 -0.42 -25.40 -3.34
N SER A 699 -0.65 -24.09 -3.16
CA SER A 699 0.35 -23.10 -2.74
C SER A 699 -0.33 -21.84 -2.25
N PHE A 700 0.39 -21.01 -1.47
CA PHE A 700 -0.08 -19.72 -0.97
C PHE A 700 0.62 -18.55 -1.62
N ALA A 701 -0.08 -17.44 -1.73
CA ALA A 701 0.54 -16.13 -1.82
C ALA A 701 1.19 -15.77 -0.47
N ARG A 702 2.46 -15.36 -0.50
CA ARG A 702 3.30 -15.16 0.69
C ARG A 702 2.64 -14.34 1.81
N ILE A 703 2.13 -13.14 1.44
CA ILE A 703 1.57 -12.20 2.43
C ILE A 703 0.33 -12.82 3.10
N HIS A 704 -0.50 -13.49 2.33
CA HIS A 704 -1.71 -14.12 2.88
C HIS A 704 -1.38 -15.28 3.81
N GLU A 705 -0.40 -16.11 3.47
CA GLU A 705 0.10 -17.17 4.34
C GLU A 705 0.59 -16.61 5.69
N THR A 706 1.37 -15.51 5.65
CA THR A 706 1.82 -14.83 6.86
C THR A 706 0.64 -14.29 7.68
N ASN A 707 -0.36 -13.70 7.03
CA ASN A 707 -1.57 -13.21 7.72
C ASN A 707 -2.35 -14.35 8.38
N LEU A 708 -2.48 -15.53 7.74
CA LEU A 708 -3.10 -16.71 8.36
C LEU A 708 -2.36 -17.11 9.65
N LYS A 709 -1.02 -17.21 9.59
CA LYS A 709 -0.16 -17.51 10.75
C LYS A 709 -0.34 -16.51 11.89
N LYS A 710 -0.36 -15.21 11.58
CA LYS A 710 -0.57 -14.11 12.55
C LYS A 710 -1.93 -14.20 13.25
N GLN A 711 -2.95 -14.68 12.57
CA GLN A 711 -4.30 -14.82 13.11
C GLN A 711 -4.58 -16.22 13.70
N GLY A 712 -3.55 -17.06 13.87
CA GLY A 712 -3.68 -18.37 14.47
C GLY A 712 -4.46 -19.38 13.62
N VAL A 713 -4.52 -19.19 12.30
CA VAL A 713 -5.02 -20.20 11.35
C VAL A 713 -3.83 -21.02 10.86
N LEU A 714 -3.93 -22.36 10.87
CA LEU A 714 -2.87 -23.24 10.41
C LEU A 714 -2.82 -23.31 8.87
N PRO A 715 -1.81 -22.75 8.19
CA PRO A 715 -1.65 -22.89 6.75
C PRO A 715 -0.84 -24.16 6.46
N LEU A 716 -1.39 -25.03 5.61
CA LEU A 716 -0.74 -26.27 5.18
C LEU A 716 -0.65 -26.32 3.65
N VAL A 717 0.44 -26.86 3.13
CA VAL A 717 0.63 -27.13 1.71
C VAL A 717 0.66 -28.63 1.48
N PHE A 718 -0.07 -29.11 0.48
CA PHE A 718 -0.04 -30.51 0.09
C PHE A 718 1.37 -30.96 -0.30
N ALA A 719 1.80 -32.13 0.16
CA ALA A 719 3.06 -32.72 -0.30
C ALA A 719 2.97 -33.16 -1.78
N ARG A 720 1.78 -33.55 -2.25
CA ARG A 720 1.48 -33.93 -3.63
C ARG A 720 0.29 -33.10 -4.16
N PRO A 721 0.53 -31.80 -4.48
CA PRO A 721 -0.56 -30.87 -4.78
C PRO A 721 -1.41 -31.25 -5.99
N ASP A 722 -0.84 -31.94 -6.99
CA ASP A 722 -1.55 -32.32 -8.23
C ASP A 722 -2.35 -33.63 -8.10
N GLU A 723 -2.22 -34.32 -6.97
CA GLU A 723 -2.95 -35.56 -6.69
C GLU A 723 -3.96 -35.33 -5.56
N ASP A 724 -3.49 -34.88 -4.40
CA ASP A 724 -4.25 -34.85 -3.15
C ASP A 724 -5.39 -33.81 -3.18
N TYR A 725 -5.22 -32.70 -3.88
CA TYR A 725 -6.27 -31.69 -4.05
C TYR A 725 -7.57 -32.26 -4.62
N PHE A 726 -7.47 -33.15 -5.61
CA PHE A 726 -8.65 -33.68 -6.29
C PHE A 726 -9.49 -34.62 -5.42
N ILE A 727 -8.96 -35.13 -4.31
CA ILE A 727 -9.73 -35.89 -3.31
C ILE A 727 -10.83 -34.99 -2.75
N PHE A 728 -10.54 -33.70 -2.56
CA PHE A 728 -11.45 -32.72 -2.00
C PHE A 728 -12.33 -32.02 -3.05
N ALA A 729 -12.00 -32.13 -4.34
CA ALA A 729 -12.78 -31.49 -5.40
C ALA A 729 -14.12 -32.21 -5.66
N LYS A 730 -14.27 -33.48 -5.21
CA LYS A 730 -15.46 -34.26 -5.41
C LYS A 730 -16.15 -34.56 -4.08
N ASP A 731 -17.40 -34.10 -3.95
CA ASP A 731 -18.26 -34.32 -2.78
C ASP A 731 -17.60 -33.99 -1.43
N PRO A 732 -16.99 -32.77 -1.26
CA PRO A 732 -16.28 -32.39 -0.03
C PRO A 732 -17.21 -32.36 1.20
N HIS A 733 -18.51 -32.19 1.01
CA HIS A 733 -19.51 -32.24 2.08
C HIS A 733 -19.64 -33.60 2.76
N GLU A 734 -19.13 -34.67 2.12
CA GLU A 734 -19.05 -36.00 2.71
C GLU A 734 -17.75 -36.23 3.50
N LEU A 735 -16.82 -35.30 3.45
CA LEU A 735 -15.49 -35.46 4.05
C LEU A 735 -15.43 -34.90 5.47
N VAL A 736 -14.84 -35.70 6.33
CA VAL A 736 -14.48 -35.35 7.71
C VAL A 736 -12.96 -35.41 7.80
N VAL A 737 -12.34 -34.38 8.29
CA VAL A 737 -10.89 -34.23 8.35
C VAL A 737 -10.43 -34.16 9.80
N SER A 738 -9.46 -34.99 10.15
CA SER A 738 -8.73 -34.92 11.41
C SER A 738 -7.23 -34.78 11.13
N THR A 739 -6.47 -34.15 12.02
CA THR A 739 -5.02 -33.99 11.88
C THR A 739 -4.27 -35.00 12.73
N LEU A 740 -3.04 -35.30 12.32
CA LEU A 740 -2.04 -36.04 13.08
C LEU A 740 -0.70 -35.33 12.93
N GLY A 741 -0.06 -34.94 14.04
CA GLY A 741 1.23 -34.27 14.09
C GLY A 741 1.16 -32.79 14.43
N VAL A 742 -0.02 -32.19 14.59
CA VAL A 742 -0.16 -30.79 15.04
C VAL A 742 0.34 -30.64 16.48
N LYS A 743 0.12 -31.64 17.35
CA LYS A 743 0.63 -31.61 18.73
C LYS A 743 2.13 -31.48 18.83
N ASP A 744 2.85 -32.07 17.89
CA ASP A 744 4.30 -32.12 17.86
C ASP A 744 4.92 -31.07 16.90
N ILE A 745 4.11 -30.10 16.47
CA ILE A 745 4.52 -29.11 15.49
C ILE A 745 5.69 -28.27 15.99
N ASN A 746 6.76 -28.24 15.21
CA ASN A 746 7.97 -27.45 15.47
C ASN A 746 8.69 -27.11 14.15
N GLU A 747 9.61 -26.18 14.17
CA GLU A 747 10.30 -25.70 12.95
C GLU A 747 11.13 -26.77 12.22
N HIS A 748 11.52 -27.86 12.90
CA HIS A 748 12.30 -28.96 12.35
C HIS A 748 11.42 -30.14 11.89
N ASN A 749 10.17 -30.17 12.29
CA ASN A 749 9.17 -31.16 11.86
C ASN A 749 8.00 -30.46 11.15
N PRO A 750 8.11 -30.19 9.84
CA PRO A 750 7.07 -29.47 9.09
C PRO A 750 5.88 -30.36 8.69
N VAL A 751 5.90 -31.68 8.95
CA VAL A 751 4.91 -32.60 8.43
C VAL A 751 3.69 -32.67 9.34
N VAL A 752 2.50 -32.52 8.74
CA VAL A 752 1.20 -32.75 9.35
C VAL A 752 0.40 -33.67 8.43
N SER A 753 -0.08 -34.80 8.93
CA SER A 753 -0.91 -35.69 8.15
C SER A 753 -2.40 -35.37 8.36
N LEU A 754 -3.18 -35.37 7.29
CA LEU A 754 -4.63 -35.27 7.33
C LEU A 754 -5.20 -36.68 7.20
N LEU A 755 -6.00 -37.09 8.19
CA LEU A 755 -6.84 -38.26 8.11
C LEU A 755 -8.19 -37.82 7.58
N VAL A 756 -8.51 -38.21 6.34
CA VAL A 756 -9.72 -37.78 5.62
C VAL A 756 -10.65 -38.99 5.52
N GLU A 757 -11.78 -38.92 6.17
CA GLU A 757 -12.81 -39.95 6.12
C GLU A 757 -13.98 -39.47 5.24
N ARG A 758 -14.41 -40.34 4.32
CA ARG A 758 -15.64 -40.14 3.56
C ARG A 758 -16.81 -40.80 4.28
N VAL A 759 -17.80 -40.03 4.69
CA VAL A 759 -18.92 -40.46 5.49
C VAL A 759 -20.22 -40.34 4.68
N ARG A 760 -21.00 -41.44 4.61
CA ARG A 760 -22.31 -41.45 3.97
C ARG A 760 -23.32 -42.13 4.90
N GLY A 761 -24.45 -41.48 5.19
CA GLY A 761 -25.47 -42.01 6.08
C GLY A 761 -24.90 -42.44 7.46
N GLY A 762 -23.95 -41.68 7.99
CA GLY A 762 -23.30 -41.96 9.27
C GLY A 762 -22.22 -43.03 9.25
N ASN A 763 -21.92 -43.68 8.10
CA ASN A 763 -20.91 -44.74 7.98
C ASN A 763 -19.68 -44.22 7.19
N VAL A 764 -18.48 -44.60 7.65
CA VAL A 764 -17.21 -44.35 6.91
C VAL A 764 -17.16 -45.34 5.74
N VAL A 765 -17.17 -44.79 4.51
CA VAL A 765 -17.13 -45.53 3.25
C VAL A 765 -15.81 -45.46 2.53
N GLY A 766 -14.86 -44.65 3.02
CA GLY A 766 -13.51 -44.52 2.50
C GLY A 766 -12.63 -43.69 3.44
N SER A 767 -11.33 -43.89 3.40
CA SER A 767 -10.35 -43.22 4.24
C SER A 767 -9.09 -42.95 3.44
N TYR A 768 -8.46 -41.76 3.67
CA TYR A 768 -7.24 -41.32 3.01
C TYR A 768 -6.29 -40.75 4.07
N ALA A 769 -5.00 -40.98 3.92
CA ALA A 769 -3.95 -40.30 4.66
C ALA A 769 -3.20 -39.37 3.70
N ILE A 770 -3.23 -38.09 3.97
CA ILE A 770 -2.68 -37.05 3.09
C ILE A 770 -1.56 -36.30 3.83
N GLU A 771 -0.36 -36.37 3.32
CA GLU A 771 0.77 -35.61 3.86
C GLU A 771 0.68 -34.14 3.45
N CYS A 772 0.77 -33.25 4.44
CA CYS A 772 0.87 -31.80 4.25
C CYS A 772 2.08 -31.27 5.01
N ARG A 773 2.48 -30.04 4.68
CA ARG A 773 3.61 -29.36 5.33
C ARG A 773 3.26 -27.93 5.69
N HIS A 774 3.73 -27.49 6.85
CA HIS A 774 3.73 -26.09 7.21
C HIS A 774 5.09 -25.43 6.93
N THR A 775 5.09 -24.10 6.89
CA THR A 775 6.30 -23.27 6.67
C THR A 775 6.56 -22.33 7.84
N MET A 776 6.03 -22.65 9.02
CA MET A 776 6.12 -21.78 10.21
C MET A 776 7.49 -21.86 10.86
N SER A 777 8.06 -20.69 11.21
CA SER A 777 9.21 -20.56 12.10
C SER A 777 8.79 -20.83 13.57
N ALA A 778 9.77 -20.91 14.47
CA ALA A 778 9.53 -21.07 15.90
C ALA A 778 8.63 -19.98 16.48
N ASP A 779 8.86 -18.71 16.07
CA ASP A 779 8.03 -17.58 16.50
C ASP A 779 6.58 -17.70 15.98
N GLN A 780 6.43 -18.09 14.71
CA GLN A 780 5.11 -18.26 14.09
C GLN A 780 4.32 -19.42 14.69
N ILE A 781 5.01 -20.49 15.12
CA ILE A 781 4.38 -21.56 15.91
C ILE A 781 3.92 -21.02 17.26
N GLY A 782 4.70 -20.11 17.87
CA GLY A 782 4.28 -19.39 19.08
C GLY A 782 3.00 -18.60 18.88
N TRP A 783 2.86 -17.90 17.75
CA TRP A 783 1.64 -17.17 17.38
C TRP A 783 0.44 -18.10 17.24
N PHE A 784 0.62 -19.20 16.51
CA PHE A 784 -0.43 -20.21 16.35
C PHE A 784 -0.90 -20.76 17.70
N LYS A 785 0.03 -21.14 18.58
CA LYS A 785 -0.30 -21.68 19.91
C LYS A 785 -1.01 -20.65 20.80
N ALA A 786 -0.63 -19.39 20.72
CA ALA A 786 -1.27 -18.30 21.48
C ALA A 786 -2.64 -17.87 20.91
N GLY A 787 -3.03 -18.37 19.71
CA GLY A 787 -4.26 -17.99 19.02
C GLY A 787 -4.12 -16.77 18.09
N SER A 788 -3.10 -15.95 18.32
CA SER A 788 -2.64 -14.89 17.39
C SER A 788 -1.28 -14.35 17.83
N ALA A 789 -0.61 -13.61 16.95
CA ALA A 789 0.64 -12.90 17.26
C ALA A 789 0.43 -11.87 18.39
N LEU A 790 -0.69 -11.15 18.37
CA LEU A 790 -1.01 -10.13 19.36
C LEU A 790 -1.34 -10.73 20.74
N ASN A 791 -1.98 -11.89 20.78
CA ASN A 791 -2.20 -12.62 22.04
C ASN A 791 -0.87 -12.99 22.73
N LEU A 792 0.10 -13.44 21.93
CA LEU A 792 1.43 -13.77 22.46
C LEU A 792 2.08 -12.54 23.11
N ILE A 793 1.98 -11.37 22.47
CA ILE A 793 2.50 -10.10 23.01
C ILE A 793 1.76 -9.71 24.28
N ALA A 794 0.42 -9.73 24.27
CA ALA A 794 -0.39 -9.41 25.43
C ALA A 794 0.00 -10.29 26.64
N SER A 795 0.23 -11.58 26.41
CA SER A 795 0.68 -12.50 27.47
C SER A 795 2.09 -12.17 28.01
N GLN A 796 2.98 -11.66 27.16
CA GLN A 796 4.33 -11.23 27.55
C GLN A 796 4.35 -9.89 28.31
N GLN A 797 3.38 -9.01 28.01
CA GLN A 797 3.22 -7.73 28.73
C GLN A 797 2.60 -7.91 30.12
N ALA A 798 1.79 -8.97 30.31
CA ALA A 798 1.14 -9.27 31.58
C ALA A 798 2.08 -9.96 32.60
N GLN A 799 3.20 -10.49 32.15
CA GLN A 799 4.29 -11.08 32.98
C GLN A 799 5.30 -10.00 33.37
#